data_d623305bdfff4d4f13ff14650ba868d2
#
_entry.id   d623305bdfff4d4f13ff14650ba868d2
#
_cell.length_a   1.000
_cell.length_b   1.000
_cell.length_c   1.000
_cell.angle_alpha   90.00
_cell.angle_beta   90.00
_cell.angle_gamma   90.00
#
_symmetry.space_group_name_H-M   'P 1'
#
loop_
_entity.id
_entity.type
_entity.pdbx_description
1 polymer ?
#
loop_
_entity_poly.entity_id
_entity_poly.type
_entity_poly.pdbx_seq_one_letter_code
_entity_poly.pdbx_strand_id
1 'polypeptide(L)'
;MSSRTHIFRTALFAASAVGSLSLAQAAIAQDAAQPATAVAPQDADVADIVVTGIRGSLQSATNAKKDAVAFGDSIFAEDIGKLPATNLAETLNRMPGVRLNRDITGEGTQVAIRGLGPSFSKVLLNGSQIAVASDGGTTGGGGGNREVDLDFFPSELFTRLDLAKSATASTIEGGIAGTINLRNARPFDKPGTHITVVAQGQYTNTNNRVGPRGALVASHTTDTFGILLGVAGVKTKTRVDGFDSVGWTDGNLGAGDPGGNNFTWASVVPRNTGNGLVAGQPVDVVATSGLTRSQLSNALIPRLGRNSLTEGDRSRISALAAIEWRPSDELHFAVDGLWAKSTRDFTRINMNWQVRNSGPGTSPQSTGGMIPIGLTVDDNNVVTSGTFANSSFFLETSIFKQTTHFWNINPSVTWEPTDKLKVVANLNMSKSRFFREQPTWAFQTTPQSGVDVYYDNTDGYYPSITTNIDLNSPNAGWQWYRQNVQNVRRKTETQGAHLDLTYGDEYLNVKLGGAYDRAKRFVRAFDNSSAYQQTVCGTNCAGLTGSITNAQVPQYLMPMTVGNFGHLASGDIGYTSFVMPDFQKIIDATNYNQFRDNAPEARGAVTGGATGDVDEKVFGAYFEINGRTTFLGRDLDVNAGMRYARTKQNVVGPSQVGTEIIDIVANSTYENFLPALNVTWSAMDNLKLRFSASKTMTRPEAGNILPGVTFSDPSALEATAGNPSLKPFLSDNIDIGGEYYTGGIGYVGLTGFQKNVEGFTQNQITAATFGSLNIPFSSLQSTQQNALRDRATRTGVAVEDLPINVNRPVNLDAIRLRGLEATWVQPLDFLVKGLGFSANGTYIKQSSNSVVNGVKLIATGVPKWSYNLQGFYENGGLSVSLNYVWNDKTVTSGPNQNGISTARLGSDARGQLDLSAGYQLPFFNKALRLTVDVLNITNEPIRTTFAYDNAPYSIFYPGTSVLGGIRASF
;
A
#
# COMPACT_ATOMS: atom_id res chain seq x y z
N MET A 1 26.84 17.42 1.07
CA MET A 1 27.21 17.47 2.52
C MET A 1 27.01 18.86 3.18
N SER A 2 26.85 19.95 2.45
CA SER A 2 26.74 21.32 3.03
C SER A 2 25.29 21.80 3.28
N SER A 3 24.26 21.17 2.72
CA SER A 3 22.85 21.60 2.90
C SER A 3 22.13 20.99 4.12
N ARG A 4 22.68 19.93 4.70
CA ARG A 4 22.06 19.28 5.90
C ARG A 4 22.23 20.08 7.19
N THR A 5 23.19 21.01 7.25
CA THR A 5 23.48 21.81 8.45
C THR A 5 22.55 23.01 8.65
N HIS A 6 21.88 23.48 7.61
CA HIS A 6 20.97 24.63 7.72
C HIS A 6 19.57 24.27 8.26
N ILE A 7 19.06 23.09 7.96
CA ILE A 7 17.72 22.64 8.45
C ILE A 7 17.76 22.37 9.96
N PHE A 8 18.88 21.83 10.47
CA PHE A 8 19.05 21.59 11.91
C PHE A 8 19.11 22.91 12.73
N ARG A 9 19.60 24.00 12.15
CA ARG A 9 19.61 25.31 12.81
C ARG A 9 18.22 25.94 12.91
N THR A 10 17.35 25.73 11.93
CA THR A 10 15.99 26.30 11.93
C THR A 10 15.05 25.52 12.86
N ALA A 11 15.21 24.22 12.99
CA ALA A 11 14.43 23.40 13.92
C ALA A 11 14.82 23.66 15.40
N LEU A 12 16.09 23.93 15.66
CA LEU A 12 16.54 24.27 17.03
C LEU A 12 16.04 25.66 17.49
N PHE A 13 15.87 26.62 16.56
CA PHE A 13 15.33 27.95 16.90
C PHE A 13 13.83 27.92 17.20
N ALA A 14 13.06 27.01 16.61
CA ALA A 14 11.65 26.82 16.96
C ALA A 14 11.45 26.15 18.34
N ALA A 15 12.37 25.28 18.75
CA ALA A 15 12.35 24.65 20.06
C ALA A 15 12.80 25.60 21.21
N SER A 16 13.67 26.58 20.92
CA SER A 16 14.16 27.53 21.93
C SER A 16 13.19 28.69 22.21
N ALA A 17 12.21 28.96 21.33
CA ALA A 17 11.21 30.01 21.56
C ALA A 17 10.06 29.60 22.49
N VAL A 18 9.87 28.29 22.74
CA VAL A 18 8.86 27.77 23.66
C VAL A 18 9.39 27.54 25.09
N GLY A 19 10.71 27.54 25.27
CA GLY A 19 11.37 27.26 26.54
C GLY A 19 11.50 28.43 27.53
N SER A 20 11.05 29.66 27.17
CA SER A 20 11.30 30.84 27.98
C SER A 20 10.11 31.45 28.69
N LEU A 21 8.98 30.75 28.81
CA LEU A 21 7.73 31.31 29.40
C LEU A 21 7.07 30.46 30.50
N SER A 22 7.83 29.73 31.32
CA SER A 22 7.22 29.13 32.53
C SER A 22 8.22 28.77 33.62
N LEU A 23 8.72 29.79 34.29
CA LEU A 23 9.32 29.65 35.60
C LEU A 23 8.58 30.62 36.56
N ALA A 24 7.44 30.19 37.09
CA ALA A 24 6.91 30.68 38.38
C ALA A 24 5.76 29.79 38.87
N GLN A 25 5.93 29.38 40.09
CA GLN A 25 4.96 28.88 41.07
C GLN A 25 4.79 27.36 41.20
N ALA A 26 5.60 26.85 42.13
CA ALA A 26 5.28 25.66 42.92
C ALA A 26 4.68 26.08 44.24
N ALA A 27 3.56 25.47 44.64
CA ALA A 27 3.18 25.28 46.05
C ALA A 27 2.04 24.25 46.22
N ILE A 28 2.40 23.14 46.83
CA ILE A 28 1.75 22.34 47.89
C ILE A 28 0.24 22.04 47.79
N ALA A 29 -0.11 20.75 47.73
CA ALA A 29 -1.05 20.10 48.63
C ALA A 29 -0.84 18.58 48.68
N GLN A 30 -0.48 18.07 49.84
CA GLN A 30 -0.62 16.69 50.31
C GLN A 30 -2.10 16.47 50.65
N ASP A 31 -2.71 15.28 50.32
CA ASP A 31 -3.23 14.41 51.38
C ASP A 31 -3.87 13.10 50.84
N ALA A 32 -3.67 12.10 51.71
CA ALA A 32 -4.47 10.93 52.04
C ALA A 32 -4.73 9.81 51.04
N ALA A 33 -3.98 8.74 51.28
CA ALA A 33 -4.27 7.38 50.82
C ALA A 33 -5.42 6.75 51.63
N GLN A 34 -6.37 6.12 50.93
CA GLN A 34 -7.24 5.09 51.51
C GLN A 34 -7.02 3.75 50.83
N PRO A 35 -7.10 2.61 51.54
CA PRO A 35 -6.71 1.32 51.04
C PRO A 35 -7.74 0.74 50.06
N ALA A 36 -7.26 0.25 48.93
CA ALA A 36 -8.04 -0.46 47.95
C ALA A 36 -8.46 -1.84 48.45
N THR A 37 -9.73 -2.10 48.50
CA THR A 37 -10.33 -3.43 48.61
C THR A 37 -10.05 -4.20 47.31
N ALA A 38 -9.53 -5.40 47.45
CA ALA A 38 -9.26 -6.31 46.35
C ALA A 38 -10.56 -6.68 45.64
N VAL A 39 -10.72 -6.32 44.40
CA VAL A 39 -11.78 -6.78 43.50
C VAL A 39 -11.19 -7.91 42.69
N ALA A 40 -11.88 -9.07 42.67
CA ALA A 40 -11.54 -10.25 41.89
C ALA A 40 -11.47 -9.93 40.40
N PRO A 41 -10.58 -10.57 39.62
CA PRO A 41 -10.49 -10.33 38.19
C PRO A 41 -11.70 -10.93 37.46
N GLN A 42 -12.55 -10.06 36.97
CA GLN A 42 -13.58 -10.43 35.99
C GLN A 42 -12.91 -10.69 34.67
N ASP A 43 -13.38 -11.74 33.96
CA ASP A 43 -13.10 -12.01 32.57
C ASP A 43 -13.25 -10.71 31.72
N ALA A 44 -12.21 -10.38 31.02
CA ALA A 44 -12.02 -9.07 30.45
C ALA A 44 -12.91 -8.78 29.23
N ASP A 45 -14.18 -8.46 29.45
CA ASP A 45 -14.69 -7.20 28.96
C ASP A 45 -14.07 -6.11 29.83
N VAL A 46 -12.79 -5.87 29.66
CA VAL A 46 -12.16 -4.67 30.20
C VAL A 46 -12.96 -3.53 29.59
N ALA A 47 -13.82 -2.91 30.37
CA ALA A 47 -14.45 -1.65 29.99
C ALA A 47 -13.32 -0.82 29.39
N ASP A 48 -13.43 -0.51 28.09
CA ASP A 48 -12.43 0.29 27.39
C ASP A 48 -12.42 1.66 28.07
N ILE A 49 -11.62 1.76 29.13
CA ILE A 49 -11.44 3.02 29.85
C ILE A 49 -10.73 3.91 28.83
N VAL A 50 -11.46 4.86 28.26
CA VAL A 50 -10.87 5.90 27.43
C VAL A 50 -9.98 6.74 28.35
N VAL A 51 -8.71 6.42 28.35
CA VAL A 51 -7.69 7.06 29.17
C VAL A 51 -7.20 8.29 28.42
N THR A 52 -7.19 9.44 29.06
CA THR A 52 -6.74 10.69 28.44
C THR A 52 -5.22 10.76 28.39
N GLY A 53 -4.65 11.08 27.21
CA GLY A 53 -3.23 11.34 26.99
C GLY A 53 -2.37 10.15 26.56
N ILE A 54 -1.12 10.44 26.19
CA ILE A 54 -0.15 9.46 25.66
C ILE A 54 0.14 8.38 26.72
N ARG A 55 0.37 8.78 27.96
CA ARG A 55 0.72 7.86 29.05
C ARG A 55 -0.43 6.91 29.38
N GLY A 56 -1.64 7.42 29.36
CA GLY A 56 -2.81 6.61 29.61
C GLY A 56 -3.05 5.58 28.52
N SER A 57 -2.91 5.96 27.25
CA SER A 57 -2.96 5.05 26.11
C SER A 57 -1.91 3.94 26.23
N LEU A 58 -0.67 4.29 26.58
CA LEU A 58 0.42 3.32 26.82
C LEU A 58 0.13 2.40 28.02
N GLN A 59 -0.48 2.93 29.09
CA GLN A 59 -0.87 2.11 30.26
C GLN A 59 -1.91 1.06 29.89
N SER A 60 -2.94 1.46 29.16
CA SER A 60 -3.98 0.53 28.68
C SER A 60 -3.39 -0.53 27.74
N ALA A 61 -2.47 -0.13 26.85
CA ALA A 61 -1.77 -1.06 25.96
C ALA A 61 -0.90 -2.06 26.75
N THR A 62 -0.16 -1.60 27.75
CA THR A 62 0.67 -2.45 28.62
C THR A 62 -0.18 -3.42 29.43
N ASN A 63 -1.31 -2.96 30.01
CA ASN A 63 -2.23 -3.82 30.74
C ASN A 63 -2.86 -4.88 29.82
N ALA A 64 -3.42 -4.48 28.68
CA ALA A 64 -3.99 -5.42 27.71
C ALA A 64 -2.97 -6.48 27.25
N LYS A 65 -1.70 -6.10 27.08
CA LYS A 65 -0.64 -7.04 26.76
C LYS A 65 -0.31 -7.97 27.94
N LYS A 66 -0.26 -7.44 29.16
CA LYS A 66 0.00 -8.21 30.38
C LYS A 66 -1.06 -9.28 30.62
N ASP A 67 -2.34 -8.96 30.34
CA ASP A 67 -3.47 -9.85 30.62
C ASP A 67 -3.77 -10.85 29.49
N ALA A 68 -3.23 -10.61 28.29
CA ALA A 68 -3.39 -11.54 27.16
C ALA A 68 -2.64 -12.85 27.39
N VAL A 69 -3.25 -13.99 27.02
CA VAL A 69 -2.57 -15.30 27.02
C VAL A 69 -1.79 -15.50 25.72
N ALA A 70 -2.30 -15.00 24.60
CA ALA A 70 -1.65 -15.07 23.29
C ALA A 70 -0.75 -13.87 23.04
N PHE A 71 0.23 -13.99 22.12
CA PHE A 71 1.06 -12.85 21.72
C PHE A 71 0.25 -11.84 20.92
N GLY A 72 0.24 -10.60 21.35
CA GLY A 72 -0.41 -9.51 20.67
C GLY A 72 0.04 -8.15 21.19
N ASP A 73 -0.39 -7.11 20.49
CA ASP A 73 -0.19 -5.71 20.87
C ASP A 73 -1.49 -4.95 20.62
N SER A 74 -1.73 -3.92 21.43
CA SER A 74 -2.90 -3.03 21.29
C SER A 74 -2.48 -1.58 21.31
N ILE A 75 -3.19 -0.73 20.58
CA ILE A 75 -3.09 0.72 20.70
C ILE A 75 -4.48 1.24 21.08
N PHE A 76 -4.52 2.02 22.14
CA PHE A 76 -5.73 2.68 22.61
C PHE A 76 -5.70 4.15 22.19
N ALA A 77 -6.87 4.72 21.93
CA ALA A 77 -7.00 6.14 21.69
C ALA A 77 -6.57 6.93 22.95
N GLU A 78 -5.89 8.06 22.74
CA GLU A 78 -5.54 8.97 23.84
C GLU A 78 -6.78 9.64 24.46
N ASP A 79 -7.85 9.75 23.69
CA ASP A 79 -9.20 10.21 24.01
C ASP A 79 -10.14 9.83 22.86
N ILE A 80 -11.47 9.87 23.04
CA ILE A 80 -12.42 9.58 21.97
C ILE A 80 -12.08 10.43 20.74
N GLY A 81 -11.84 9.78 19.60
CA GLY A 81 -11.44 10.43 18.35
C GLY A 81 -9.97 10.88 18.28
N LYS A 82 -9.06 10.38 19.11
CA LYS A 82 -7.62 10.66 19.00
C LYS A 82 -6.78 9.40 19.14
N LEU A 83 -6.62 8.68 18.06
CA LEU A 83 -5.50 7.75 17.90
C LEU A 83 -4.19 8.53 17.65
N PRO A 84 -3.03 7.98 18.02
CA PRO A 84 -1.76 8.70 18.01
C PRO A 84 -1.18 9.01 16.60
N ALA A 85 -1.95 8.92 15.53
CA ALA A 85 -1.53 9.24 14.16
C ALA A 85 -2.72 9.64 13.26
N THR A 86 -2.42 10.15 12.07
CA THR A 86 -3.37 10.76 11.14
C THR A 86 -4.30 9.77 10.45
N ASN A 87 -3.89 8.50 10.34
CA ASN A 87 -4.73 7.40 9.83
C ASN A 87 -4.42 6.09 10.55
N LEU A 88 -5.24 5.05 10.35
CA LEU A 88 -5.11 3.78 11.06
C LEU A 88 -3.83 3.01 10.70
N ALA A 89 -3.37 3.09 9.45
CA ALA A 89 -2.13 2.43 9.04
C ALA A 89 -0.93 3.03 9.79
N GLU A 90 -0.82 4.37 9.83
CA GLU A 90 0.25 5.06 10.54
C GLU A 90 0.22 4.77 12.05
N THR A 91 -0.97 4.61 12.62
CA THR A 91 -1.13 4.20 14.01
C THR A 91 -0.55 2.82 14.24
N LEU A 92 -0.91 1.84 13.39
CA LEU A 92 -0.41 0.45 13.49
C LEU A 92 1.10 0.33 13.28
N ASN A 93 1.71 1.24 12.52
CA ASN A 93 3.17 1.27 12.28
C ASN A 93 4.01 1.49 13.57
N ARG A 94 3.38 1.89 14.65
CA ARG A 94 4.03 2.04 15.97
C ARG A 94 4.17 0.72 16.72
N MET A 95 3.49 -0.35 16.27
CA MET A 95 3.57 -1.68 16.87
C MET A 95 4.82 -2.43 16.41
N PRO A 96 5.46 -3.24 17.31
CA PRO A 96 6.59 -4.10 16.94
C PRO A 96 6.23 -5.04 15.80
N GLY A 97 7.14 -5.18 14.81
CA GLY A 97 6.97 -6.08 13.67
C GLY A 97 5.97 -5.63 12.61
N VAL A 98 5.43 -4.43 12.74
CA VAL A 98 4.52 -3.83 11.74
C VAL A 98 5.29 -2.90 10.82
N ARG A 99 5.02 -2.98 9.52
CA ARG A 99 5.56 -2.10 8.47
C ARG A 99 4.42 -1.62 7.57
N LEU A 100 4.54 -0.40 7.04
CA LEU A 100 3.58 0.16 6.09
C LEU A 100 3.97 -0.10 4.64
N ASN A 101 2.97 -0.40 3.83
CA ASN A 101 3.00 -0.11 2.41
C ASN A 101 2.47 1.31 2.23
N ARG A 102 3.27 2.13 1.51
CA ARG A 102 2.94 3.54 1.25
C ARG A 102 2.58 3.75 -0.20
N ASP A 103 1.63 4.63 -0.42
CA ASP A 103 1.36 5.20 -1.74
C ASP A 103 2.46 6.23 -2.10
N ILE A 104 2.57 6.58 -3.39
CA ILE A 104 3.50 7.64 -3.86
C ILE A 104 3.26 8.98 -3.15
N THR A 105 2.07 9.22 -2.62
CA THR A 105 1.74 10.40 -1.80
C THR A 105 2.34 10.37 -0.39
N GLY A 106 3.06 9.32 -0.02
CA GLY A 106 3.65 9.13 1.31
C GLY A 106 2.71 8.56 2.35
N GLU A 107 1.40 8.51 2.09
CA GLU A 107 0.45 7.94 3.05
C GLU A 107 0.58 6.42 3.16
N GLY A 108 0.57 5.91 4.40
CA GLY A 108 0.45 4.48 4.68
C GLY A 108 -0.95 4.00 4.34
N THR A 109 -1.05 2.98 3.49
CA THR A 109 -2.33 2.43 3.03
C THR A 109 -2.63 1.07 3.63
N GLN A 110 -1.62 0.21 3.74
CA GLN A 110 -1.74 -1.17 4.17
C GLN A 110 -0.58 -1.54 5.08
N VAL A 111 -0.74 -2.61 5.87
CA VAL A 111 0.29 -3.06 6.81
C VAL A 111 0.77 -4.47 6.49
N ALA A 112 2.08 -4.66 6.60
CA ALA A 112 2.76 -5.95 6.63
C ALA A 112 3.14 -6.27 8.08
N ILE A 113 2.99 -7.53 8.50
CA ILE A 113 3.28 -7.99 9.86
C ILE A 113 4.37 -9.04 9.80
N ARG A 114 5.43 -8.86 10.60
CA ARG A 114 6.58 -9.78 10.65
C ARG A 114 7.16 -10.10 9.27
N GLY A 115 7.14 -9.08 8.40
CA GLY A 115 7.65 -9.17 7.04
C GLY A 115 6.71 -9.82 6.02
N LEU A 116 5.60 -10.42 6.42
CA LEU A 116 4.59 -10.92 5.50
C LEU A 116 3.69 -9.78 5.05
N GLY A 117 3.49 -9.65 3.74
CA GLY A 117 2.73 -8.57 3.11
C GLY A 117 1.27 -8.48 3.56
N PRO A 118 0.56 -7.40 3.17
CA PRO A 118 -0.81 -7.13 3.62
C PRO A 118 -1.81 -8.24 3.33
N SER A 119 -1.64 -8.96 2.23
CA SER A 119 -2.48 -10.11 1.84
C SER A 119 -2.46 -11.26 2.84
N PHE A 120 -1.43 -11.33 3.67
CA PHE A 120 -1.28 -12.35 4.71
C PHE A 120 -1.86 -11.93 6.06
N SER A 121 -2.38 -10.72 6.15
CA SER A 121 -3.01 -10.17 7.36
C SER A 121 -4.52 -10.20 7.23
N LYS A 122 -5.22 -10.54 8.31
CA LYS A 122 -6.67 -10.45 8.39
C LYS A 122 -7.06 -9.17 9.09
N VAL A 123 -7.89 -8.35 8.44
CA VAL A 123 -8.44 -7.14 9.05
C VAL A 123 -9.91 -7.36 9.38
N LEU A 124 -10.27 -7.11 10.62
CA LEU A 124 -11.62 -7.20 11.18
C LEU A 124 -12.08 -5.83 11.65
N LEU A 125 -13.38 -5.60 11.62
CA LEU A 125 -14.05 -4.46 12.26
C LEU A 125 -15.00 -4.99 13.31
N ASN A 126 -14.75 -4.65 14.59
CA ASN A 126 -15.49 -5.19 15.74
C ASN A 126 -15.60 -6.73 15.72
N GLY A 127 -14.47 -7.41 15.41
CA GLY A 127 -14.42 -8.87 15.32
C GLY A 127 -14.98 -9.48 14.04
N SER A 128 -15.52 -8.68 13.12
CA SER A 128 -16.20 -9.17 11.92
C SER A 128 -15.41 -8.89 10.64
N GLN A 129 -15.51 -9.78 9.67
CA GLN A 129 -14.85 -9.63 8.39
C GLN A 129 -15.43 -8.43 7.62
N ILE A 130 -14.54 -7.58 7.12
CA ILE A 130 -14.88 -6.53 6.16
C ILE A 130 -14.13 -6.70 4.85
N ALA A 131 -14.64 -6.09 3.81
CA ALA A 131 -13.97 -6.02 2.53
C ALA A 131 -14.15 -4.65 1.90
N VAL A 132 -13.06 -4.03 1.51
CA VAL A 132 -13.06 -2.76 0.81
C VAL A 132 -12.64 -3.01 -0.64
N ALA A 133 -13.44 -2.63 -1.59
CA ALA A 133 -13.08 -2.61 -2.99
C ALA A 133 -12.21 -1.39 -3.25
N SER A 134 -10.96 -1.59 -3.65
CA SER A 134 -10.03 -0.53 -3.98
C SER A 134 -9.06 -0.95 -5.09
N ASP A 135 -8.17 -0.08 -5.48
CA ASP A 135 -7.13 -0.31 -6.48
C ASP A 135 -5.72 -0.41 -5.85
N GLY A 136 -5.64 -0.32 -4.53
CA GLY A 136 -4.40 -0.44 -3.78
C GLY A 136 -3.48 0.77 -3.85
N GLY A 137 -3.75 1.80 -4.66
CA GLY A 137 -2.90 2.99 -4.76
C GLY A 137 -3.23 3.93 -5.90
N THR A 138 -2.44 5.01 -6.03
CA THR A 138 -2.60 6.02 -7.10
C THR A 138 -2.07 5.58 -8.45
N THR A 139 -1.22 4.57 -8.50
CA THR A 139 -0.59 4.12 -9.75
C THR A 139 -1.51 3.22 -10.59
N GLY A 140 -2.58 2.69 -10.01
CA GLY A 140 -3.51 1.75 -10.66
C GLY A 140 -2.83 0.42 -11.01
N GLY A 141 -3.54 -0.68 -10.95
CA GLY A 141 -3.01 -1.99 -11.35
C GLY A 141 -3.10 -3.07 -10.28
N GLY A 142 -3.56 -2.72 -9.09
CA GLY A 142 -3.92 -3.73 -8.10
C GLY A 142 -5.11 -4.54 -8.59
N GLY A 143 -4.93 -5.84 -8.78
CA GLY A 143 -6.03 -6.78 -8.98
C GLY A 143 -7.03 -6.72 -7.81
N GLY A 144 -8.15 -7.42 -7.91
CA GLY A 144 -9.12 -7.51 -6.82
C GLY A 144 -8.54 -8.26 -5.61
N ASN A 145 -7.78 -7.55 -4.77
CA ASN A 145 -7.06 -8.08 -3.64
C ASN A 145 -7.97 -8.30 -2.42
N ARG A 146 -7.48 -9.10 -1.44
CA ARG A 146 -8.17 -9.31 -0.15
C ARG A 146 -7.85 -8.24 0.87
N GLU A 147 -6.87 -7.43 0.59
CA GLU A 147 -6.33 -6.39 1.45
C GLU A 147 -7.37 -5.32 1.74
N VAL A 148 -7.28 -4.74 2.91
CA VAL A 148 -8.09 -3.60 3.33
C VAL A 148 -7.20 -2.37 3.36
N ASP A 149 -7.58 -1.35 2.60
CA ASP A 149 -6.90 -0.07 2.64
C ASP A 149 -7.29 0.67 3.93
N LEU A 150 -6.38 0.70 4.88
CA LEU A 150 -6.60 1.27 6.22
C LEU A 150 -6.65 2.80 6.20
N ASP A 151 -6.12 3.44 5.17
CA ASP A 151 -6.23 4.87 4.93
C ASP A 151 -7.66 5.31 4.54
N PHE A 152 -8.52 4.35 4.24
CA PHE A 152 -9.93 4.58 3.98
C PHE A 152 -10.71 5.00 5.23
N PHE A 153 -10.30 4.56 6.41
CA PHE A 153 -10.96 4.80 7.67
C PHE A 153 -10.34 5.98 8.43
N PRO A 154 -11.13 6.98 8.87
CA PRO A 154 -10.63 8.06 9.69
C PRO A 154 -10.32 7.57 11.10
N SER A 155 -9.18 7.98 11.63
CA SER A 155 -8.74 7.56 12.97
C SER A 155 -9.66 8.05 14.11
N GLU A 156 -10.43 9.12 13.88
CA GLU A 156 -11.28 9.77 14.84
C GLU A 156 -12.50 8.95 15.29
N LEU A 157 -12.87 7.92 14.53
CA LEU A 157 -14.04 7.07 14.82
C LEU A 157 -13.66 5.75 15.52
N PHE A 158 -12.38 5.57 15.87
CA PHE A 158 -11.87 4.33 16.46
C PHE A 158 -11.25 4.61 17.83
N THR A 159 -11.46 3.69 18.77
CA THR A 159 -10.95 3.77 20.15
C THR A 159 -9.82 2.80 20.41
N ARG A 160 -9.75 1.69 19.66
CA ARG A 160 -8.73 0.65 19.88
C ARG A 160 -8.37 -0.09 18.60
N LEU A 161 -7.10 -0.42 18.47
CA LEU A 161 -6.57 -1.29 17.43
C LEU A 161 -5.83 -2.45 18.08
N ASP A 162 -6.28 -3.68 17.83
CA ASP A 162 -5.66 -4.88 18.35
C ASP A 162 -4.93 -5.62 17.23
N LEU A 163 -3.74 -6.10 17.51
CA LEU A 163 -2.94 -6.95 16.65
C LEU A 163 -2.66 -8.27 17.35
N ALA A 164 -3.33 -9.33 16.95
CA ALA A 164 -3.00 -10.70 17.36
C ALA A 164 -1.90 -11.27 16.47
N LYS A 165 -0.75 -11.60 17.06
CA LYS A 165 0.42 -12.18 16.37
C LYS A 165 0.47 -13.70 16.47
N SER A 166 -0.12 -14.29 17.50
CA SER A 166 -0.41 -15.71 17.60
C SER A 166 -1.92 -15.96 17.58
N ALA A 167 -2.34 -17.11 17.09
CA ALA A 167 -3.75 -17.44 16.96
C ALA A 167 -4.26 -18.19 18.18
N THR A 168 -5.55 -18.03 18.48
CA THR A 168 -6.37 -18.94 19.30
C THR A 168 -7.35 -19.68 18.41
N ALA A 169 -8.01 -20.73 18.85
CA ALA A 169 -8.98 -21.46 18.04
C ALA A 169 -10.22 -20.59 17.70
N SER A 170 -10.57 -19.64 18.55
CA SER A 170 -11.64 -18.67 18.34
C SER A 170 -11.28 -17.59 17.29
N THR A 171 -9.99 -17.37 16.99
CA THR A 171 -9.55 -16.41 15.97
C THR A 171 -10.04 -16.81 14.58
N ILE A 172 -10.70 -15.89 13.88
CA ILE A 172 -11.15 -16.11 12.49
C ILE A 172 -9.93 -16.32 11.60
N GLU A 173 -9.96 -17.38 10.80
CA GLU A 173 -8.85 -17.72 9.92
C GLU A 173 -8.69 -16.72 8.76
N GLY A 174 -7.51 -16.68 8.15
CA GLY A 174 -7.17 -15.83 7.02
C GLY A 174 -6.01 -14.87 7.26
N GLY A 175 -5.35 -14.95 8.43
CA GLY A 175 -4.22 -14.09 8.78
C GLY A 175 -3.00 -14.89 9.24
N ILE A 176 -2.19 -15.44 8.31
CA ILE A 176 -0.94 -16.13 8.70
C ILE A 176 0.11 -15.17 9.26
N ALA A 177 0.07 -13.91 8.88
CA ALA A 177 0.93 -12.87 9.43
C ALA A 177 0.45 -12.44 10.81
N GLY A 178 -0.84 -12.24 10.96
CA GLY A 178 -1.54 -11.81 12.15
C GLY A 178 -2.96 -11.33 11.82
N THR A 179 -3.75 -11.10 12.87
CA THR A 179 -5.11 -10.56 12.75
C THR A 179 -5.18 -9.19 13.40
N ILE A 180 -5.67 -8.20 12.65
CA ILE A 180 -5.90 -6.84 13.10
C ILE A 180 -7.39 -6.68 13.35
N ASN A 181 -7.77 -6.23 14.54
CA ASN A 181 -9.14 -5.91 14.86
C ASN A 181 -9.27 -4.41 15.13
N LEU A 182 -10.05 -3.74 14.30
CA LEU A 182 -10.36 -2.32 14.43
C LEU A 182 -11.61 -2.20 15.29
N ARG A 183 -11.54 -1.46 16.40
CA ARG A 183 -12.69 -1.22 17.26
C ARG A 183 -13.12 0.23 17.13
N ASN A 184 -14.32 0.44 16.67
CA ASN A 184 -14.92 1.77 16.64
C ASN A 184 -15.44 2.17 18.04
N ALA A 185 -15.64 3.47 18.21
CA ALA A 185 -16.20 4.02 19.45
C ALA A 185 -17.63 3.52 19.68
N ARG A 186 -17.95 3.18 20.92
CA ARG A 186 -19.28 2.80 21.40
C ARG A 186 -19.74 3.72 22.53
N PRO A 187 -21.07 3.87 22.75
CA PRO A 187 -21.57 4.81 23.75
C PRO A 187 -21.14 4.49 25.18
N PHE A 188 -21.11 3.22 25.57
CA PHE A 188 -20.70 2.83 26.93
C PHE A 188 -19.19 2.74 27.14
N ASP A 189 -18.35 2.97 26.10
CA ASP A 189 -16.90 3.14 26.30
C ASP A 189 -16.61 4.32 27.23
N LYS A 190 -17.52 5.34 27.24
CA LYS A 190 -17.47 6.48 28.12
C LYS A 190 -18.91 6.89 28.52
N PRO A 191 -19.43 6.39 29.65
CA PRO A 191 -20.80 6.69 30.08
C PRO A 191 -21.05 8.19 30.31
N GLY A 192 -22.28 8.61 30.10
CA GLY A 192 -22.72 10.02 30.23
C GLY A 192 -22.94 10.70 28.87
N THR A 193 -22.89 12.01 28.82
CA THR A 193 -23.01 12.80 27.61
C THR A 193 -21.67 13.37 27.27
N HIS A 194 -21.18 13.05 26.04
CA HIS A 194 -19.90 13.52 25.58
C HIS A 194 -20.01 14.02 24.12
N ILE A 195 -19.35 15.16 23.85
CA ILE A 195 -19.27 15.76 22.53
C ILE A 195 -17.80 16.10 22.25
N THR A 196 -17.27 15.54 21.19
CA THR A 196 -15.91 15.85 20.73
C THR A 196 -15.97 16.49 19.34
N VAL A 197 -15.29 17.62 19.19
CA VAL A 197 -15.15 18.35 17.92
C VAL A 197 -13.67 18.48 17.59
N VAL A 198 -13.29 18.20 16.34
CA VAL A 198 -11.96 18.38 15.80
C VAL A 198 -12.03 19.28 14.57
N ALA A 199 -11.19 20.30 14.50
CA ALA A 199 -11.07 21.16 13.32
C ALA A 199 -9.59 21.46 13.09
N GLN A 200 -9.05 21.01 11.96
CA GLN A 200 -7.64 21.11 11.60
C GLN A 200 -7.47 21.52 10.14
N GLY A 201 -6.33 22.17 9.82
CA GLY A 201 -5.86 22.38 8.47
C GLY A 201 -4.61 21.53 8.22
N GLN A 202 -4.53 20.89 7.07
CA GLN A 202 -3.36 20.15 6.60
C GLN A 202 -2.68 20.91 5.47
N TYR A 203 -1.43 21.27 5.65
CA TYR A 203 -0.56 21.89 4.67
C TYR A 203 0.53 20.90 4.25
N THR A 204 0.89 20.90 2.97
CA THR A 204 2.03 20.11 2.45
C THR A 204 2.93 21.03 1.64
N ASN A 205 4.25 20.95 1.87
CA ASN A 205 5.24 21.82 1.23
C ASN A 205 5.41 21.54 -0.28
N THR A 206 4.81 20.48 -0.81
CA THR A 206 4.85 20.14 -2.24
C THR A 206 3.94 21.02 -3.08
N ASN A 207 2.80 21.49 -2.55
CA ASN A 207 1.80 22.23 -3.31
C ASN A 207 1.40 23.59 -2.70
N ASN A 208 1.88 23.90 -1.50
CA ASN A 208 1.58 25.14 -0.77
C ASN A 208 0.07 25.42 -0.59
N ARG A 209 -0.75 24.38 -0.46
CA ARG A 209 -2.20 24.48 -0.27
C ARG A 209 -2.63 23.82 1.03
N VAL A 210 -3.65 24.42 1.67
CA VAL A 210 -4.23 23.85 2.89
C VAL A 210 -5.49 23.08 2.57
N GLY A 211 -5.61 21.86 3.12
CA GLY A 211 -6.82 21.03 3.08
C GLY A 211 -7.48 20.95 4.46
N PRO A 212 -8.80 21.00 4.57
CA PRO A 212 -9.51 20.88 5.84
C PRO A 212 -9.60 19.44 6.33
N ARG A 213 -9.54 19.26 7.66
CA ARG A 213 -9.82 18.02 8.38
C ARG A 213 -10.73 18.35 9.56
N GLY A 214 -11.74 17.52 9.80
CA GLY A 214 -12.64 17.72 10.94
C GLY A 214 -13.37 16.46 11.34
N ALA A 215 -13.80 16.43 12.61
CA ALA A 215 -14.65 15.38 13.14
C ALA A 215 -15.62 15.93 14.21
N LEU A 216 -16.77 15.30 14.30
CA LEU A 216 -17.76 15.49 15.36
C LEU A 216 -18.17 14.09 15.83
N VAL A 217 -18.01 13.83 17.13
CA VAL A 217 -18.51 12.61 17.76
C VAL A 217 -19.34 13.02 18.98
N ALA A 218 -20.54 12.52 19.05
CA ALA A 218 -21.46 12.77 20.17
C ALA A 218 -21.99 11.45 20.70
N SER A 219 -21.98 11.26 22.02
CA SER A 219 -22.54 10.09 22.70
C SER A 219 -23.38 10.50 23.88
N HIS A 220 -24.40 9.69 24.14
CA HIS A 220 -25.23 9.82 25.36
C HIS A 220 -25.59 8.42 25.86
N THR A 221 -25.46 8.21 27.14
CA THR A 221 -25.91 6.99 27.79
C THR A 221 -26.84 7.30 28.97
N THR A 222 -27.86 6.48 29.13
CA THR A 222 -28.58 6.25 30.37
C THR A 222 -28.02 4.99 31.04
N ASP A 223 -28.63 4.52 32.13
CA ASP A 223 -28.18 3.30 32.81
C ASP A 223 -28.25 2.05 31.88
N THR A 224 -29.24 1.99 30.97
CA THR A 224 -29.53 0.82 30.15
C THR A 224 -29.40 1.04 28.67
N PHE A 225 -29.37 2.29 28.21
CA PHE A 225 -29.37 2.59 26.76
C PHE A 225 -28.32 3.62 26.43
N GLY A 226 -27.62 3.38 25.32
CA GLY A 226 -26.61 4.30 24.83
C GLY A 226 -26.70 4.49 23.31
N ILE A 227 -26.44 5.71 22.86
CA ILE A 227 -26.31 6.07 21.44
C ILE A 227 -25.04 6.89 21.22
N LEU A 228 -24.35 6.59 20.09
CA LEU A 228 -23.22 7.36 19.62
C LEU A 228 -23.40 7.67 18.14
N LEU A 229 -23.17 8.91 17.75
CA LEU A 229 -23.10 9.36 16.38
C LEU A 229 -21.77 10.06 16.12
N GLY A 230 -21.10 9.70 15.05
CA GLY A 230 -19.82 10.30 14.68
C GLY A 230 -19.77 10.60 13.18
N VAL A 231 -19.16 11.73 12.82
CA VAL A 231 -18.82 12.06 11.46
C VAL A 231 -17.38 12.57 11.41
N ALA A 232 -16.59 12.11 10.45
CA ALA A 232 -15.22 12.60 10.26
C ALA A 232 -14.92 12.75 8.78
N GLY A 233 -14.15 13.76 8.42
CA GLY A 233 -13.78 14.04 7.05
C GLY A 233 -12.43 14.72 6.92
N VAL A 234 -11.76 14.46 5.79
CA VAL A 234 -10.50 15.10 5.41
C VAL A 234 -10.47 15.33 3.92
N LYS A 235 -9.92 16.48 3.52
CA LYS A 235 -9.57 16.77 2.14
C LYS A 235 -8.09 17.14 2.07
N THR A 236 -7.28 16.24 1.52
CA THR A 236 -5.84 16.45 1.34
C THR A 236 -5.58 17.01 -0.04
N LYS A 237 -4.80 18.07 -0.11
CA LYS A 237 -4.25 18.64 -1.32
C LYS A 237 -2.92 17.96 -1.60
N THR A 238 -2.82 17.29 -2.74
CA THR A 238 -1.67 16.44 -3.08
C THR A 238 -0.93 16.99 -4.29
N ARG A 239 0.39 16.99 -4.22
CA ARG A 239 1.30 17.06 -5.34
C ARG A 239 2.49 16.16 -5.05
N VAL A 240 2.89 15.37 -6.04
CA VAL A 240 4.06 14.50 -5.97
C VAL A 240 4.83 14.62 -7.27
N ASP A 241 6.07 15.05 -7.17
CA ASP A 241 7.03 15.04 -8.25
C ASP A 241 7.92 13.79 -8.09
N GLY A 242 8.33 13.18 -9.21
CA GLY A 242 9.20 12.02 -9.14
C GLY A 242 9.69 11.52 -10.49
N PHE A 243 10.52 10.50 -10.42
CA PHE A 243 11.10 9.78 -11.54
C PHE A 243 10.64 8.32 -11.54
N ASP A 244 10.48 7.73 -12.73
CA ASP A 244 10.15 6.31 -12.91
C ASP A 244 10.77 5.79 -14.23
N SER A 245 11.63 4.78 -14.15
CA SER A 245 12.25 4.16 -15.33
C SER A 245 11.33 3.16 -16.03
N VAL A 246 10.25 2.71 -15.36
CA VAL A 246 9.42 1.57 -15.81
C VAL A 246 10.26 0.31 -16.08
N GLY A 247 11.38 0.18 -15.38
CA GLY A 247 12.38 -0.85 -15.54
C GLY A 247 13.58 -0.46 -16.39
N TRP A 248 14.45 -1.41 -16.61
CA TRP A 248 15.68 -1.25 -17.34
C TRP A 248 15.77 -2.28 -18.47
N THR A 249 16.47 -1.96 -19.52
CA THR A 249 16.74 -2.86 -20.65
C THR A 249 18.24 -2.96 -20.86
N ASP A 250 18.70 -4.03 -21.45
CA ASP A 250 20.07 -4.15 -21.92
C ASP A 250 20.26 -3.63 -23.34
N GLY A 251 21.51 -3.47 -23.80
CA GLY A 251 21.81 -2.92 -25.12
C GLY A 251 21.66 -3.91 -26.28
N ASN A 252 21.48 -5.18 -26.01
CA ASN A 252 21.16 -6.31 -26.92
C ASN A 252 21.75 -6.23 -28.31
N LEU A 253 23.01 -6.61 -28.47
CA LEU A 253 23.68 -6.75 -29.76
C LEU A 253 23.76 -8.21 -30.28
N GLY A 254 23.13 -9.14 -29.54
CA GLY A 254 23.11 -10.58 -29.88
C GLY A 254 21.99 -10.94 -30.84
N ALA A 255 22.29 -11.80 -31.86
CA ALA A 255 21.24 -12.43 -32.65
C ALA A 255 20.49 -13.47 -31.79
N GLY A 256 19.18 -13.31 -31.65
CA GLY A 256 18.31 -14.28 -30.98
C GLY A 256 18.23 -14.17 -29.47
N ASP A 257 18.59 -13.04 -28.85
CA ASP A 257 18.26 -12.81 -27.48
C ASP A 257 16.75 -12.63 -27.33
N PRO A 258 16.02 -13.59 -26.73
CA PRO A 258 14.61 -13.45 -26.49
C PRO A 258 14.35 -12.50 -25.35
N GLY A 259 15.38 -11.89 -24.79
CA GLY A 259 15.46 -11.19 -23.52
C GLY A 259 14.58 -9.98 -23.34
N GLY A 260 13.59 -9.86 -24.10
CA GLY A 260 12.59 -8.89 -23.81
C GLY A 260 12.91 -7.50 -24.30
N ASN A 261 13.82 -7.40 -25.22
CA ASN A 261 14.19 -6.13 -25.76
C ASN A 261 13.20 -5.54 -26.71
N ASN A 262 12.63 -4.44 -26.30
CA ASN A 262 11.88 -3.52 -27.16
C ASN A 262 12.77 -2.46 -27.77
N PHE A 263 14.07 -2.67 -27.76
CA PHE A 263 15.04 -1.63 -28.04
C PHE A 263 15.88 -2.04 -29.24
N THR A 264 16.10 -1.14 -30.18
CA THR A 264 16.92 -1.37 -31.37
C THR A 264 17.75 -0.13 -31.62
N TRP A 265 19.07 -0.32 -31.78
CA TRP A 265 19.97 0.72 -32.22
C TRP A 265 19.78 1.00 -33.71
N ALA A 266 20.08 2.23 -34.12
CA ALA A 266 20.08 2.57 -35.53
C ALA A 266 21.19 1.81 -36.27
N SER A 267 20.89 1.30 -37.45
CA SER A 267 21.88 0.71 -38.39
C SER A 267 22.34 1.71 -39.45
N VAL A 268 21.56 2.76 -39.67
CA VAL A 268 21.83 3.86 -40.58
C VAL A 268 21.49 5.17 -39.85
N VAL A 269 22.29 6.19 -40.06
CA VAL A 269 22.05 7.54 -39.46
C VAL A 269 20.72 8.09 -39.99
N PRO A 270 19.70 8.31 -39.13
CA PRO A 270 18.44 8.93 -39.52
C PRO A 270 18.64 10.38 -39.97
N ARG A 271 17.62 10.95 -40.61
CA ARG A 271 17.64 12.37 -40.95
C ARG A 271 17.67 13.25 -39.70
N ASN A 272 18.37 14.35 -39.79
CA ASN A 272 18.44 15.38 -38.71
C ASN A 272 19.03 14.87 -37.37
N THR A 273 19.92 13.88 -37.39
CA THR A 273 20.49 13.30 -36.17
C THR A 273 21.49 14.24 -35.47
N GLY A 274 22.17 15.14 -36.19
CA GLY A 274 23.20 16.01 -35.60
C GLY A 274 24.46 15.27 -35.13
N ASN A 275 25.17 15.81 -34.15
CA ASN A 275 26.37 15.23 -33.51
C ASN A 275 27.50 14.82 -34.46
N GLY A 276 27.67 15.52 -35.59
CA GLY A 276 28.67 15.19 -36.62
C GLY A 276 28.34 13.97 -37.43
N LEU A 277 27.18 13.35 -37.25
CA LEU A 277 26.72 12.18 -37.99
C LEU A 277 26.11 12.60 -39.34
N VAL A 278 26.39 11.81 -40.39
CA VAL A 278 25.93 12.10 -41.75
C VAL A 278 24.73 11.20 -42.08
N ALA A 279 23.59 11.80 -42.39
CA ALA A 279 22.37 11.09 -42.72
C ALA A 279 22.55 10.10 -43.87
N GLY A 280 21.98 8.89 -43.72
CA GLY A 280 22.08 7.84 -44.72
C GLY A 280 23.37 7.01 -44.67
N GLN A 281 24.33 7.35 -43.83
CA GLN A 281 25.54 6.54 -43.67
C GLN A 281 25.29 5.40 -42.65
N PRO A 282 25.95 4.25 -42.83
CA PRO A 282 25.93 3.15 -41.86
C PRO A 282 26.45 3.63 -40.49
N VAL A 283 25.86 3.11 -39.42
CA VAL A 283 26.27 3.37 -38.04
C VAL A 283 26.94 2.14 -37.44
N ASP A 284 28.17 2.31 -36.94
CA ASP A 284 28.76 1.38 -35.99
C ASP A 284 28.51 1.85 -34.57
N VAL A 285 27.46 1.32 -33.93
CA VAL A 285 27.04 1.72 -32.57
C VAL A 285 28.06 1.34 -31.47
N VAL A 286 28.94 0.35 -31.75
CA VAL A 286 30.04 0.03 -30.85
C VAL A 286 31.08 1.15 -30.88
N ALA A 287 31.46 1.56 -32.09
CA ALA A 287 32.42 2.65 -32.24
C ALA A 287 31.89 3.98 -31.69
N THR A 288 30.63 4.33 -31.98
CA THR A 288 30.06 5.61 -31.51
C THR A 288 29.86 5.61 -30.00
N SER A 289 29.51 4.47 -29.37
CA SER A 289 29.33 4.36 -27.94
C SER A 289 30.63 4.51 -27.15
N GLY A 290 31.79 4.21 -27.72
CA GLY A 290 33.05 4.15 -27.01
C GLY A 290 33.22 2.92 -26.10
N LEU A 291 32.25 1.98 -26.12
CA LEU A 291 32.23 0.77 -25.33
C LEU A 291 32.70 -0.44 -26.17
N THR A 292 33.16 -1.48 -25.51
CA THR A 292 33.31 -2.78 -26.17
C THR A 292 31.94 -3.37 -26.53
N ARG A 293 31.92 -4.29 -27.52
CA ARG A 293 30.68 -4.97 -27.90
C ARG A 293 29.99 -5.66 -26.73
N SER A 294 30.77 -6.29 -25.84
CA SER A 294 30.24 -6.96 -24.65
C SER A 294 29.64 -5.97 -23.66
N GLN A 295 30.32 -4.86 -23.40
CA GLN A 295 29.79 -3.82 -22.52
C GLN A 295 28.50 -3.22 -23.08
N LEU A 296 28.47 -2.84 -24.35
CA LEU A 296 27.28 -2.27 -24.98
C LEU A 296 26.12 -3.25 -24.99
N SER A 297 26.38 -4.55 -25.28
CA SER A 297 25.33 -5.58 -25.28
C SER A 297 24.67 -5.77 -23.93
N ASN A 298 25.44 -5.64 -22.85
CA ASN A 298 24.95 -5.80 -21.47
C ASN A 298 24.68 -4.46 -20.76
N ALA A 299 24.84 -3.33 -21.47
CA ALA A 299 24.62 -2.01 -20.89
C ALA A 299 23.18 -1.83 -20.42
N LEU A 300 23.00 -1.63 -19.13
CA LEU A 300 21.68 -1.38 -18.55
C LEU A 300 21.29 0.09 -18.76
N ILE A 301 20.18 0.31 -19.44
CA ILE A 301 19.63 1.61 -19.81
C ILE A 301 18.18 1.68 -19.31
N PRO A 302 17.70 2.79 -18.72
CA PRO A 302 16.32 2.90 -18.29
C PRO A 302 15.39 2.75 -19.51
N ARG A 303 14.33 1.93 -19.38
CA ARG A 303 13.34 1.75 -20.47
C ARG A 303 12.62 3.06 -20.81
N LEU A 304 12.40 3.89 -19.80
CA LEU A 304 11.91 5.26 -19.93
C LEU A 304 12.70 6.14 -18.97
N GLY A 305 13.02 7.36 -19.39
CA GLY A 305 13.39 8.45 -18.48
C GLY A 305 12.13 9.26 -18.18
N ARG A 306 11.31 8.80 -17.23
CA ARG A 306 10.00 9.38 -16.95
C ARG A 306 10.07 10.34 -15.78
N ASN A 307 9.93 11.64 -16.02
CA ASN A 307 9.60 12.61 -15.00
C ASN A 307 8.09 12.70 -14.83
N SER A 308 7.59 12.45 -13.63
CA SER A 308 6.18 12.26 -13.32
C SER A 308 5.68 13.31 -12.33
N LEU A 309 4.65 14.04 -12.70
CA LEU A 309 3.91 14.97 -11.85
C LEU A 309 2.52 14.40 -11.59
N THR A 310 2.18 14.18 -10.33
CA THR A 310 0.82 13.82 -9.89
C THR A 310 0.28 14.92 -9.00
N GLU A 311 -0.85 15.51 -9.36
CA GLU A 311 -1.44 16.63 -8.61
C GLU A 311 -2.95 16.46 -8.50
N GLY A 312 -3.55 16.86 -7.36
CA GLY A 312 -4.99 16.87 -7.19
C GLY A 312 -5.47 16.77 -5.76
N ASP A 313 -6.72 16.36 -5.61
CA ASP A 313 -7.43 16.30 -4.34
C ASP A 313 -7.74 14.85 -3.95
N ARG A 314 -7.58 14.56 -2.68
CA ARG A 314 -8.09 13.35 -2.05
C ARG A 314 -9.06 13.74 -0.94
N SER A 315 -10.25 13.17 -0.94
CA SER A 315 -11.24 13.40 0.11
C SER A 315 -11.76 12.11 0.70
N ARG A 316 -12.01 12.14 2.00
CA ARG A 316 -12.68 11.06 2.72
C ARG A 316 -13.72 11.67 3.64
N ILE A 317 -14.87 11.01 3.73
CA ILE A 317 -15.89 11.31 4.72
C ILE A 317 -16.46 10.00 5.22
N SER A 318 -16.65 9.88 6.52
CA SER A 318 -17.19 8.69 7.17
C SER A 318 -18.19 9.08 8.24
N ALA A 319 -19.22 8.27 8.41
CA ALA A 319 -20.21 8.42 9.47
C ALA A 319 -20.33 7.09 10.22
N LEU A 320 -20.34 7.17 11.55
CA LEU A 320 -20.52 6.06 12.48
C LEU A 320 -21.80 6.28 13.27
N ALA A 321 -22.59 5.22 13.41
CA ALA A 321 -23.70 5.16 14.38
C ALA A 321 -23.54 3.89 15.20
N ALA A 322 -23.60 4.00 16.51
CA ALA A 322 -23.58 2.87 17.41
C ALA A 322 -24.71 3.01 18.45
N ILE A 323 -25.42 1.92 18.68
CA ILE A 323 -26.48 1.79 19.66
C ILE A 323 -26.17 0.61 20.54
N GLU A 324 -26.29 0.80 21.84
CA GLU A 324 -26.17 -0.27 22.84
C GLU A 324 -27.40 -0.26 23.74
N TRP A 325 -27.89 -1.44 24.07
CA TRP A 325 -28.99 -1.62 24.98
C TRP A 325 -28.69 -2.74 25.95
N ARG A 326 -28.69 -2.41 27.26
CA ARG A 326 -28.40 -3.30 28.37
C ARG A 326 -29.65 -3.39 29.26
N PRO A 327 -30.69 -4.19 28.88
CA PRO A 327 -31.92 -4.30 29.65
C PRO A 327 -31.72 -4.90 31.04
N SER A 328 -30.66 -5.69 31.21
CA SER A 328 -30.18 -6.22 32.50
C SER A 328 -28.65 -6.37 32.42
N ASP A 329 -28.03 -6.72 33.54
CA ASP A 329 -26.59 -6.94 33.63
C ASP A 329 -26.17 -8.16 32.80
N GLU A 330 -27.08 -9.13 32.60
CA GLU A 330 -26.80 -10.35 31.86
C GLU A 330 -27.02 -10.24 30.34
N LEU A 331 -27.69 -9.18 29.87
CA LEU A 331 -28.09 -9.08 28.47
C LEU A 331 -27.71 -7.74 27.85
N HIS A 332 -26.84 -7.82 26.85
CA HIS A 332 -26.30 -6.67 26.12
C HIS A 332 -26.51 -6.83 24.62
N PHE A 333 -27.20 -5.89 24.00
CA PHE A 333 -27.34 -5.75 22.56
C PHE A 333 -26.49 -4.56 22.08
N ALA A 334 -25.80 -4.75 20.96
CA ALA A 334 -25.09 -3.67 20.28
C ALA A 334 -25.32 -3.74 18.78
N VAL A 335 -25.44 -2.57 18.15
CA VAL A 335 -25.51 -2.43 16.70
C VAL A 335 -24.59 -1.30 16.28
N ASP A 336 -23.58 -1.62 15.48
CA ASP A 336 -22.66 -0.65 14.90
C ASP A 336 -22.91 -0.53 13.40
N GLY A 337 -22.95 0.70 12.89
CA GLY A 337 -23.03 0.98 11.47
C GLY A 337 -21.97 2.00 11.05
N LEU A 338 -21.17 1.66 10.06
CA LEU A 338 -20.16 2.56 9.50
C LEU A 338 -20.43 2.76 8.00
N TRP A 339 -20.55 4.01 7.59
CA TRP A 339 -20.59 4.40 6.20
C TRP A 339 -19.37 5.26 5.87
N ALA A 340 -18.80 5.09 4.66
CA ALA A 340 -17.67 5.89 4.23
C ALA A 340 -17.65 6.08 2.70
N LYS A 341 -17.17 7.26 2.28
CA LYS A 341 -16.89 7.60 0.90
C LYS A 341 -15.49 8.17 0.78
N SER A 342 -14.70 7.63 -0.14
CA SER A 342 -13.38 8.16 -0.50
C SER A 342 -13.36 8.51 -1.97
N THR A 343 -12.74 9.66 -2.30
CA THR A 343 -12.50 10.08 -3.69
C THR A 343 -11.03 10.44 -3.85
N ARG A 344 -10.46 10.10 -5.01
CA ARG A 344 -9.18 10.59 -5.50
C ARG A 344 -9.43 11.22 -6.86
N ASP A 345 -9.13 12.50 -7.00
CA ASP A 345 -9.28 13.25 -8.24
C ASP A 345 -7.94 13.89 -8.57
N PHE A 346 -7.13 13.14 -9.31
CA PHE A 346 -5.77 13.51 -9.68
C PHE A 346 -5.63 13.71 -11.17
N THR A 347 -4.73 14.60 -11.55
CA THR A 347 -4.08 14.61 -12.86
C THR A 347 -2.70 13.99 -12.72
N ARG A 348 -2.31 13.17 -13.68
CA ARG A 348 -0.98 12.60 -13.78
C ARG A 348 -0.39 12.95 -15.13
N ILE A 349 0.79 13.56 -15.12
CA ILE A 349 1.48 14.06 -16.29
C ILE A 349 2.89 13.47 -16.25
N ASN A 350 3.22 12.67 -17.25
CA ASN A 350 4.49 11.98 -17.38
C ASN A 350 5.21 12.47 -18.63
N MET A 351 6.31 13.15 -18.46
CA MET A 351 7.23 13.45 -19.57
C MET A 351 8.24 12.30 -19.64
N ASN A 352 8.26 11.60 -20.76
CA ASN A 352 9.05 10.38 -20.93
C ASN A 352 10.08 10.55 -22.04
N TRP A 353 11.35 10.40 -21.70
CA TRP A 353 12.35 10.04 -22.69
C TRP A 353 12.08 8.57 -23.10
N GLN A 354 11.88 8.33 -24.38
CA GLN A 354 11.48 7.04 -24.89
C GLN A 354 12.71 6.23 -25.34
N VAL A 355 13.11 5.26 -24.52
CA VAL A 355 14.15 4.29 -24.88
C VAL A 355 13.52 3.04 -25.48
N ARG A 356 12.53 2.45 -24.80
CA ARG A 356 11.80 1.31 -25.37
C ARG A 356 11.06 1.70 -26.65
N ASN A 357 10.87 0.75 -27.55
CA ASN A 357 10.22 0.94 -28.85
C ASN A 357 10.96 1.93 -29.78
N SER A 358 12.26 2.14 -29.56
CA SER A 358 13.09 3.03 -30.37
C SER A 358 13.59 2.41 -31.67
N GLY A 359 13.17 1.20 -32.00
CA GLY A 359 13.63 0.47 -33.18
C GLY A 359 13.11 1.02 -34.52
N PRO A 360 13.72 0.61 -35.62
CA PRO A 360 13.24 0.92 -36.96
C PRO A 360 11.96 0.12 -37.21
N GLY A 361 10.83 0.65 -36.86
CA GLY A 361 9.54 0.05 -37.16
C GLY A 361 8.88 0.71 -38.34
N THR A 362 7.83 0.07 -38.85
CA THR A 362 6.98 0.60 -39.91
C THR A 362 5.90 1.54 -39.38
N SER A 363 5.79 1.68 -38.07
CA SER A 363 4.79 2.55 -37.44
C SER A 363 5.28 4.01 -37.36
N PRO A 364 4.40 4.99 -37.43
CA PRO A 364 4.72 6.40 -37.19
C PRO A 364 5.37 6.69 -35.83
N GLN A 365 5.25 5.76 -34.90
CA GLN A 365 5.79 5.84 -33.55
C GLN A 365 7.24 5.33 -33.45
N SER A 366 7.82 4.80 -34.51
CA SER A 366 9.19 4.33 -34.48
C SER A 366 10.17 5.49 -34.66
N THR A 367 11.21 5.49 -33.83
CA THR A 367 12.23 6.55 -33.88
C THR A 367 13.34 6.29 -34.91
N GLY A 368 13.29 5.16 -35.63
CA GLY A 368 14.37 4.75 -36.53
C GLY A 368 15.59 4.21 -35.79
N GLY A 369 15.52 4.03 -34.49
CA GLY A 369 16.64 3.60 -33.65
C GLY A 369 17.46 4.78 -33.10
N MET A 370 17.93 4.66 -31.85
CA MET A 370 18.85 5.63 -31.24
C MET A 370 20.29 5.32 -31.62
N ILE A 371 21.16 6.30 -31.49
CA ILE A 371 22.60 6.16 -31.66
C ILE A 371 23.27 6.53 -30.35
N PRO A 372 23.98 5.59 -29.69
CA PRO A 372 24.72 5.86 -28.46
C PRO A 372 26.03 6.60 -28.79
N ILE A 373 26.36 7.65 -28.06
CA ILE A 373 27.57 8.44 -28.26
C ILE A 373 28.27 8.64 -26.93
N GLY A 374 29.51 8.15 -26.81
CA GLY A 374 30.36 8.35 -25.65
C GLY A 374 29.74 7.89 -24.35
N LEU A 375 29.21 6.67 -24.32
CA LEU A 375 28.61 6.10 -23.10
C LEU A 375 29.69 5.70 -22.07
N THR A 376 29.36 5.88 -20.80
CA THR A 376 30.10 5.30 -19.69
C THR A 376 29.22 4.29 -18.94
N VAL A 377 29.83 3.19 -18.49
CA VAL A 377 29.16 2.17 -17.68
C VAL A 377 29.99 1.89 -16.41
N ASP A 378 29.33 1.50 -15.34
CA ASP A 378 29.98 1.01 -14.14
C ASP A 378 30.35 -0.49 -14.23
N ASP A 379 30.89 -1.07 -13.15
CA ASP A 379 31.25 -2.47 -13.05
C ASP A 379 30.05 -3.44 -13.21
N ASN A 380 28.83 -2.97 -13.05
CA ASN A 380 27.60 -3.73 -13.23
C ASN A 380 26.98 -3.51 -14.62
N ASN A 381 27.67 -2.84 -15.52
CA ASN A 381 27.18 -2.37 -16.82
C ASN A 381 25.97 -1.41 -16.74
N VAL A 382 25.73 -0.74 -15.61
CA VAL A 382 24.75 0.33 -15.54
C VAL A 382 25.30 1.56 -16.26
N VAL A 383 24.56 2.10 -17.23
CA VAL A 383 24.96 3.33 -17.91
C VAL A 383 24.90 4.47 -16.92
N THR A 384 26.05 5.11 -16.70
CA THR A 384 26.22 6.24 -15.78
C THR A 384 26.17 7.57 -16.49
N SER A 385 26.62 7.66 -17.76
CA SER A 385 26.45 8.88 -18.56
C SER A 385 26.57 8.59 -20.07
N GLY A 386 26.11 9.54 -20.87
CA GLY A 386 26.30 9.53 -22.32
C GLY A 386 25.21 10.25 -23.10
N THR A 387 25.43 10.39 -24.40
CA THR A 387 24.48 11.01 -25.32
C THR A 387 23.78 9.95 -26.15
N PHE A 388 22.47 10.13 -26.30
CA PHE A 388 21.61 9.28 -27.15
C PHE A 388 21.01 10.16 -28.25
N ALA A 389 21.62 10.10 -29.43
CA ALA A 389 21.13 10.81 -30.59
C ALA A 389 19.95 10.09 -31.25
N ASN A 390 19.16 10.84 -32.01
CA ASN A 390 17.90 10.38 -32.61
C ASN A 390 16.91 9.82 -31.54
N SER A 391 16.86 10.48 -30.42
CA SER A 391 15.93 10.21 -29.33
C SER A 391 14.52 10.76 -29.60
N SER A 392 13.59 10.47 -28.73
CA SER A 392 12.25 11.08 -28.74
C SER A 392 11.68 11.19 -27.34
N PHE A 393 10.76 12.10 -27.17
CA PHE A 393 9.96 12.23 -25.96
C PHE A 393 8.49 11.95 -26.24
N PHE A 394 7.79 11.44 -25.26
CA PHE A 394 6.34 11.46 -25.26
C PHE A 394 5.78 11.94 -23.92
N LEU A 395 4.79 12.78 -24.01
CA LEU A 395 3.98 13.23 -22.89
C LEU A 395 2.81 12.26 -22.74
N GLU A 396 2.72 11.58 -21.61
CA GLU A 396 1.57 10.75 -21.25
C GLU A 396 0.78 11.42 -20.15
N THR A 397 -0.48 11.71 -20.39
CA THR A 397 -1.31 12.46 -19.46
C THR A 397 -2.60 11.72 -19.15
N SER A 398 -3.07 11.84 -17.92
CA SER A 398 -4.24 11.14 -17.44
C SER A 398 -4.98 11.94 -16.38
N ILE A 399 -6.31 11.89 -16.41
CA ILE A 399 -7.14 12.21 -15.26
C ILE A 399 -7.39 10.90 -14.54
N PHE A 400 -7.12 10.87 -13.26
CA PHE A 400 -7.22 9.67 -12.44
C PHE A 400 -8.28 9.88 -11.37
N LYS A 401 -9.51 9.58 -11.72
CA LYS A 401 -10.66 9.73 -10.83
C LYS A 401 -11.06 8.39 -10.24
N GLN A 402 -11.02 8.30 -8.92
CA GLN A 402 -11.46 7.13 -8.18
C GLN A 402 -12.53 7.52 -7.18
N THR A 403 -13.52 6.66 -7.02
CA THR A 403 -14.54 6.79 -5.98
C THR A 403 -14.80 5.42 -5.36
N THR A 404 -14.72 5.36 -4.04
CA THR A 404 -15.10 4.19 -3.25
C THR A 404 -16.24 4.55 -2.31
N HIS A 405 -17.28 3.75 -2.29
CA HIS A 405 -18.35 3.79 -1.31
C HIS A 405 -18.32 2.51 -0.50
N PHE A 406 -18.41 2.64 0.81
CA PHE A 406 -18.42 1.54 1.75
C PHE A 406 -19.53 1.72 2.76
N TRP A 407 -20.15 0.63 3.18
CA TRP A 407 -20.95 0.55 4.39
C TRP A 407 -20.81 -0.81 5.06
N ASN A 408 -20.99 -0.81 6.35
CA ASN A 408 -20.99 -1.98 7.22
C ASN A 408 -22.08 -1.81 8.26
N ILE A 409 -22.71 -2.93 8.64
CA ILE A 409 -23.57 -3.04 9.81
C ILE A 409 -23.25 -4.32 10.57
N ASN A 410 -23.18 -4.23 11.87
CA ASN A 410 -22.67 -5.28 12.74
C ASN A 410 -23.51 -5.38 14.03
N PRO A 411 -24.71 -6.01 14.01
CA PRO A 411 -25.48 -6.30 15.20
C PRO A 411 -24.85 -7.47 15.98
N SER A 412 -24.84 -7.33 17.28
CA SER A 412 -24.33 -8.34 18.21
C SER A 412 -25.17 -8.41 19.47
N VAL A 413 -25.19 -9.58 20.09
CA VAL A 413 -25.77 -9.81 21.39
C VAL A 413 -24.80 -10.60 22.26
N THR A 414 -24.65 -10.16 23.49
CA THR A 414 -23.96 -10.90 24.55
C THR A 414 -25.02 -11.22 25.63
N TRP A 415 -25.13 -12.50 25.98
CA TRP A 415 -26.07 -12.99 26.97
C TRP A 415 -25.37 -13.91 27.96
N GLU A 416 -25.45 -13.58 29.24
CA GLU A 416 -24.84 -14.30 30.35
C GLU A 416 -25.94 -14.82 31.31
N PRO A 417 -26.71 -15.87 30.88
CA PRO A 417 -27.85 -16.36 31.64
C PRO A 417 -27.49 -16.94 33.01
N THR A 418 -26.23 -17.27 33.22
CA THR A 418 -25.65 -17.67 34.49
C THR A 418 -24.23 -17.21 34.60
N ASP A 419 -23.65 -17.16 35.81
CA ASP A 419 -22.24 -16.82 36.03
C ASP A 419 -21.23 -17.70 35.27
N LYS A 420 -21.68 -18.87 34.78
CA LYS A 420 -20.84 -19.82 34.05
C LYS A 420 -21.13 -19.93 32.56
N LEU A 421 -22.23 -19.36 32.07
CA LEU A 421 -22.60 -19.48 30.66
C LEU A 421 -22.67 -18.10 30.01
N LYS A 422 -21.82 -17.90 29.02
CA LYS A 422 -21.81 -16.71 28.14
C LYS A 422 -22.09 -17.13 26.71
N VAL A 423 -23.04 -16.47 26.08
CA VAL A 423 -23.43 -16.63 24.69
C VAL A 423 -23.16 -15.33 23.94
N VAL A 424 -22.38 -15.39 22.86
CA VAL A 424 -22.17 -14.23 22.01
C VAL A 424 -22.61 -14.56 20.59
N ALA A 425 -23.56 -13.81 20.04
CA ALA A 425 -23.94 -13.92 18.66
C ALA A 425 -23.65 -12.61 17.92
N ASN A 426 -23.08 -12.73 16.73
CA ASN A 426 -22.71 -11.61 15.88
C ASN A 426 -23.15 -11.85 14.45
N LEU A 427 -23.78 -10.86 13.85
CA LEU A 427 -24.07 -10.84 12.43
C LEU A 427 -23.31 -9.67 11.81
N ASN A 428 -22.88 -9.84 10.57
CA ASN A 428 -22.25 -8.74 9.87
C ASN A 428 -22.65 -8.71 8.40
N MET A 429 -22.76 -7.50 7.87
CA MET A 429 -22.91 -7.27 6.43
C MET A 429 -22.06 -6.06 6.05
N SER A 430 -21.24 -6.20 5.00
CA SER A 430 -20.56 -5.04 4.42
C SER A 430 -20.62 -5.06 2.89
N LYS A 431 -20.54 -3.87 2.32
CA LYS A 431 -20.51 -3.68 0.88
C LYS A 431 -19.62 -2.51 0.51
N SER A 432 -18.76 -2.73 -0.46
CA SER A 432 -17.93 -1.71 -1.07
C SER A 432 -18.15 -1.68 -2.57
N ARG A 433 -18.19 -0.47 -3.13
CA ARG A 433 -18.26 -0.21 -4.57
C ARG A 433 -17.14 0.75 -4.93
N PHE A 434 -16.34 0.36 -5.87
CA PHE A 434 -15.23 1.14 -6.41
C PHE A 434 -15.47 1.43 -7.88
N PHE A 435 -15.18 2.66 -8.28
CA PHE A 435 -15.14 3.10 -9.68
C PHE A 435 -13.85 3.85 -9.93
N ARG A 436 -13.18 3.55 -11.05
CA ARG A 436 -12.02 4.28 -11.54
C ARG A 436 -12.25 4.68 -12.98
N GLU A 437 -12.02 5.96 -13.27
CA GLU A 437 -11.89 6.53 -14.59
C GLU A 437 -10.42 6.89 -14.82
N GLN A 438 -9.86 6.42 -15.93
CA GLN A 438 -8.45 6.65 -16.26
C GLN A 438 -8.31 6.77 -17.78
N PRO A 439 -8.68 7.91 -18.37
CA PRO A 439 -8.31 8.21 -19.75
C PRO A 439 -6.81 8.41 -19.86
N THR A 440 -6.26 8.16 -21.03
CA THR A 440 -4.88 8.53 -21.36
C THR A 440 -4.88 9.32 -22.64
N TRP A 441 -4.25 10.49 -22.62
CA TRP A 441 -3.91 11.28 -23.80
C TRP A 441 -2.40 11.35 -23.89
N ALA A 442 -1.85 10.79 -24.96
CA ALA A 442 -0.42 10.79 -25.15
C ALA A 442 -0.05 11.55 -26.43
N PHE A 443 1.03 12.33 -26.31
CA PHE A 443 1.62 13.11 -27.38
C PHE A 443 3.10 12.75 -27.48
N GLN A 444 3.69 12.75 -28.67
CA GLN A 444 5.12 12.51 -28.85
C GLN A 444 5.76 13.62 -29.68
N THR A 445 7.06 13.79 -29.54
CA THR A 445 7.85 14.60 -30.48
C THR A 445 7.87 13.92 -31.86
N THR A 446 7.94 14.71 -32.92
CA THR A 446 8.03 14.18 -34.28
C THR A 446 9.22 13.23 -34.37
N PRO A 447 9.06 11.97 -34.81
CA PRO A 447 10.16 11.04 -35.00
C PRO A 447 11.22 11.57 -35.98
N GLN A 448 12.49 11.24 -35.73
CA GLN A 448 13.63 11.63 -36.57
C GLN A 448 13.75 13.17 -36.77
N SER A 449 13.40 13.94 -35.72
CA SER A 449 13.49 15.40 -35.75
C SER A 449 14.79 15.96 -35.17
N GLY A 450 15.79 15.12 -34.92
CA GLY A 450 17.09 15.53 -34.39
C GLY A 450 17.08 15.77 -32.87
N VAL A 451 16.24 15.06 -32.15
CA VAL A 451 16.20 15.11 -30.69
C VAL A 451 17.37 14.32 -30.13
N ASP A 452 18.20 14.97 -29.34
CA ASP A 452 19.29 14.38 -28.59
C ASP A 452 18.97 14.40 -27.10
N VAL A 453 19.41 13.38 -26.38
CA VAL A 453 19.31 13.28 -24.93
C VAL A 453 20.70 13.05 -24.36
N TYR A 454 21.11 13.92 -23.45
CA TYR A 454 22.23 13.68 -22.56
C TYR A 454 21.68 13.15 -21.24
N TYR A 455 22.12 11.94 -20.88
CA TYR A 455 21.75 11.21 -19.68
C TYR A 455 22.92 11.18 -18.71
N ASP A 456 22.70 11.54 -17.45
CA ASP A 456 23.69 11.48 -16.38
C ASP A 456 23.07 10.87 -15.12
N ASN A 457 23.60 9.73 -14.68
CA ASN A 457 23.24 9.00 -13.48
C ASN A 457 24.51 8.70 -12.64
N THR A 458 25.49 9.58 -12.70
CA THR A 458 26.78 9.39 -12.03
C THR A 458 26.64 9.33 -10.50
N ASP A 459 25.70 10.06 -9.92
CA ASP A 459 25.37 10.01 -8.49
C ASP A 459 24.56 8.73 -8.13
N GLY A 460 24.02 8.01 -9.09
CA GLY A 460 23.26 6.78 -8.92
C GLY A 460 21.94 6.95 -8.17
N TYR A 461 21.45 8.17 -8.02
CA TYR A 461 20.25 8.44 -7.20
C TYR A 461 19.05 8.92 -8.02
N TYR A 462 19.09 10.11 -8.57
CA TYR A 462 18.08 10.66 -9.48
C TYR A 462 18.77 11.03 -10.80
N PRO A 463 18.45 10.39 -11.93
CA PRO A 463 19.12 10.69 -13.18
C PRO A 463 18.82 12.09 -13.69
N SER A 464 19.86 12.80 -14.15
CA SER A 464 19.72 14.04 -14.90
C SER A 464 19.47 13.73 -16.38
N ILE A 465 18.43 14.33 -16.94
CA ILE A 465 18.07 14.18 -18.36
C ILE A 465 17.99 15.60 -18.96
N THR A 466 18.89 15.85 -19.93
CA THR A 466 18.86 17.08 -20.68
C THR A 466 18.68 16.80 -22.18
N THR A 467 18.21 17.79 -22.93
CA THR A 467 17.92 17.63 -24.36
C THR A 467 18.12 18.95 -25.10
N ASN A 468 18.33 18.85 -26.40
CA ASN A 468 18.50 19.99 -27.30
C ASN A 468 17.18 20.66 -27.73
N ILE A 469 16.02 20.12 -27.28
CA ILE A 469 14.71 20.75 -27.57
C ILE A 469 14.10 21.35 -26.30
N ASP A 470 13.29 22.39 -26.47
CA ASP A 470 12.51 22.97 -25.38
C ASP A 470 11.25 22.15 -25.10
N LEU A 471 11.32 21.25 -24.11
CA LEU A 471 10.18 20.39 -23.71
C LEU A 471 9.00 21.20 -23.14
N ASN A 472 9.22 22.48 -22.77
CA ASN A 472 8.16 23.36 -22.24
C ASN A 472 7.46 24.17 -23.34
N SER A 473 7.90 24.04 -24.59
CA SER A 473 7.27 24.70 -25.73
C SER A 473 6.15 23.84 -26.32
N PRO A 474 4.90 24.32 -26.40
CA PRO A 474 3.84 23.66 -27.16
C PRO A 474 4.19 23.43 -28.64
N ASN A 475 5.13 24.24 -29.17
CA ASN A 475 5.55 24.21 -30.58
C ASN A 475 6.79 23.32 -30.83
N ALA A 476 7.22 22.51 -29.89
CA ALA A 476 8.39 21.61 -30.05
C ALA A 476 8.14 20.39 -30.96
N GLY A 477 7.16 20.45 -31.82
CA GLY A 477 6.85 19.38 -32.77
C GLY A 477 6.00 18.23 -32.21
N TRP A 478 5.16 18.52 -31.25
CA TRP A 478 4.26 17.53 -30.64
C TRP A 478 3.21 17.05 -31.62
N GLN A 479 2.94 15.73 -31.62
CA GLN A 479 1.89 15.08 -32.39
C GLN A 479 1.17 14.04 -31.54
N TRP A 480 -0.03 13.61 -31.95
CA TRP A 480 -0.75 12.55 -31.28
C TRP A 480 0.04 11.24 -31.27
N TYR A 481 -0.01 10.52 -30.15
CA TYR A 481 0.69 9.24 -29.99
C TYR A 481 -0.28 8.10 -29.67
N ARG A 482 -1.07 8.22 -28.60
CA ARG A 482 -2.02 7.20 -28.14
C ARG A 482 -3.17 7.83 -27.35
N GLN A 483 -4.36 7.26 -27.52
CA GLN A 483 -5.55 7.73 -26.79
C GLN A 483 -6.30 6.54 -26.20
N ASN A 484 -6.57 6.55 -24.89
CA ASN A 484 -7.28 5.48 -24.21
C ASN A 484 -8.50 6.02 -23.46
N VAL A 485 -9.56 5.20 -23.41
CA VAL A 485 -10.75 5.41 -22.57
C VAL A 485 -11.02 4.11 -21.83
N GLN A 486 -10.54 4.02 -20.59
CA GLN A 486 -10.60 2.81 -19.79
C GLN A 486 -11.18 3.10 -18.41
N ASN A 487 -12.19 2.30 -18.01
CA ASN A 487 -12.83 2.41 -16.72
C ASN A 487 -12.84 1.04 -16.02
N VAL A 488 -12.80 1.05 -14.70
CA VAL A 488 -12.90 -0.17 -13.89
C VAL A 488 -13.98 0.01 -12.83
N ARG A 489 -14.82 -0.98 -12.68
CA ARG A 489 -15.77 -1.09 -11.56
C ARG A 489 -15.47 -2.34 -10.75
N ARG A 490 -15.42 -2.19 -9.43
CA ARG A 490 -15.28 -3.30 -8.49
C ARG A 490 -16.37 -3.24 -7.44
N LYS A 491 -16.84 -4.38 -7.03
CA LYS A 491 -17.82 -4.53 -5.95
C LYS A 491 -17.37 -5.67 -5.07
N THR A 492 -17.37 -5.44 -3.77
CA THR A 492 -17.12 -6.50 -2.78
C THR A 492 -18.26 -6.48 -1.78
N GLU A 493 -18.80 -7.65 -1.47
CA GLU A 493 -19.86 -7.87 -0.48
C GLU A 493 -19.41 -8.95 0.48
N THR A 494 -19.54 -8.71 1.79
CA THR A 494 -19.35 -9.73 2.81
C THR A 494 -20.60 -9.87 3.67
N GLN A 495 -20.83 -11.10 4.12
CA GLN A 495 -21.89 -11.48 5.05
C GLN A 495 -21.30 -12.48 6.01
N GLY A 496 -21.63 -12.38 7.29
CA GLY A 496 -21.19 -13.33 8.31
C GLY A 496 -22.23 -13.53 9.41
N ALA A 497 -22.20 -14.70 10.00
CA ALA A 497 -22.96 -15.07 11.20
C ALA A 497 -22.06 -15.92 12.09
N HIS A 498 -21.86 -15.49 13.33
CA HIS A 498 -21.01 -16.14 14.30
C HIS A 498 -21.79 -16.37 15.59
N LEU A 499 -21.57 -17.52 16.20
CA LEU A 499 -22.12 -17.89 17.50
C LEU A 499 -21.02 -18.51 18.35
N ASP A 500 -20.79 -17.95 19.53
CA ASP A 500 -19.79 -18.39 20.49
C ASP A 500 -20.46 -18.70 21.83
N LEU A 501 -20.16 -19.85 22.38
CA LEU A 501 -20.63 -20.32 23.68
C LEU A 501 -19.42 -20.50 24.59
N THR A 502 -19.41 -19.89 25.75
CA THR A 502 -18.39 -20.09 26.79
C THR A 502 -19.07 -20.67 28.00
N TYR A 503 -18.55 -21.79 28.53
CA TYR A 503 -19.04 -22.40 29.74
C TYR A 503 -17.89 -22.67 30.72
N GLY A 504 -18.00 -22.19 31.93
CA GLY A 504 -17.00 -22.35 32.98
C GLY A 504 -16.76 -21.04 33.75
N ASP A 505 -15.63 -20.94 34.41
CA ASP A 505 -15.23 -19.81 35.23
C ASP A 505 -13.81 -19.30 34.81
N GLU A 506 -13.20 -18.45 35.61
CA GLU A 506 -11.87 -17.92 35.34
C GLU A 506 -10.73 -18.96 35.45
N TYR A 507 -10.97 -20.05 36.19
CA TYR A 507 -9.99 -21.14 36.37
C TYR A 507 -10.06 -22.16 35.24
N LEU A 508 -11.27 -22.43 34.76
CA LEU A 508 -11.47 -23.39 33.66
C LEU A 508 -12.73 -23.04 32.88
N ASN A 509 -12.58 -22.69 31.62
CA ASN A 509 -13.69 -22.53 30.70
C ASN A 509 -13.45 -23.22 29.37
N VAL A 510 -14.56 -23.62 28.77
CA VAL A 510 -14.59 -24.22 27.43
C VAL A 510 -15.36 -23.27 26.51
N LYS A 511 -14.78 -22.96 25.35
CA LYS A 511 -15.46 -22.21 24.30
C LYS A 511 -15.75 -23.11 23.11
N LEU A 512 -16.96 -23.00 22.60
CA LEU A 512 -17.41 -23.62 21.38
C LEU A 512 -17.94 -22.55 20.45
N GLY A 513 -17.61 -22.59 19.18
CA GLY A 513 -18.15 -21.61 18.26
C GLY A 513 -18.36 -22.15 16.85
N GLY A 514 -19.31 -21.51 16.16
CA GLY A 514 -19.61 -21.73 14.77
C GLY A 514 -19.66 -20.44 14.00
N ALA A 515 -19.18 -20.46 12.77
CA ALA A 515 -19.12 -19.29 11.90
C ALA A 515 -19.51 -19.65 10.47
N TYR A 516 -20.26 -18.77 9.83
CA TYR A 516 -20.48 -18.78 8.40
C TYR A 516 -20.11 -17.42 7.83
N ASP A 517 -19.15 -17.40 6.91
CA ASP A 517 -18.72 -16.19 6.23
C ASP A 517 -18.84 -16.38 4.72
N ARG A 518 -19.30 -15.32 4.04
CA ARG A 518 -19.33 -15.26 2.58
C ARG A 518 -18.70 -13.96 2.10
N ALA A 519 -17.85 -14.06 1.09
CA ALA A 519 -17.26 -12.91 0.40
C ALA A 519 -17.49 -13.04 -1.10
N LYS A 520 -18.16 -12.06 -1.70
CA LYS A 520 -18.33 -11.94 -3.16
C LYS A 520 -17.54 -10.76 -3.67
N ARG A 521 -16.82 -10.98 -4.78
CA ARG A 521 -16.05 -9.95 -5.47
C ARG A 521 -16.39 -9.96 -6.94
N PHE A 522 -16.60 -8.77 -7.49
CA PHE A 522 -16.91 -8.56 -8.89
C PHE A 522 -15.94 -7.52 -9.44
N VAL A 523 -15.29 -7.84 -10.54
CA VAL A 523 -14.40 -6.92 -11.26
C VAL A 523 -14.90 -6.84 -12.69
N ARG A 524 -15.18 -5.61 -13.15
CA ARG A 524 -15.58 -5.32 -14.52
C ARG A 524 -14.73 -4.18 -15.07
N ALA A 525 -14.29 -4.33 -16.30
CA ALA A 525 -13.57 -3.30 -17.04
C ALA A 525 -14.40 -2.85 -18.23
N PHE A 526 -14.23 -1.60 -18.62
CA PHE A 526 -14.90 -0.99 -19.77
C PHE A 526 -13.84 -0.29 -20.59
N ASP A 527 -13.85 -0.49 -21.92
CA ASP A 527 -12.83 0.05 -22.80
C ASP A 527 -13.45 0.49 -24.11
N ASN A 528 -13.23 1.74 -24.47
CA ASN A 528 -13.65 2.35 -25.73
C ASN A 528 -12.45 2.98 -26.47
N SER A 529 -11.24 2.58 -26.10
CA SER A 529 -9.99 3.19 -26.58
C SER A 529 -9.86 3.18 -28.09
N SER A 530 -10.19 2.04 -28.74
CA SER A 530 -10.03 1.90 -30.19
C SER A 530 -10.95 2.87 -30.95
N ALA A 531 -12.23 2.94 -30.59
CA ALA A 531 -13.17 3.84 -31.24
C ALA A 531 -12.85 5.31 -30.98
N TYR A 532 -12.43 5.62 -29.74
CA TYR A 532 -12.02 6.96 -29.36
C TYR A 532 -10.79 7.41 -30.13
N GLN A 533 -9.71 6.60 -30.16
CA GLN A 533 -8.48 6.88 -30.88
C GLN A 533 -8.74 7.06 -32.38
N GLN A 534 -9.56 6.16 -32.98
CA GLN A 534 -9.92 6.25 -34.39
C GLN A 534 -10.59 7.59 -34.72
N THR A 535 -11.47 8.07 -33.84
CA THR A 535 -12.18 9.35 -34.02
C THR A 535 -11.25 10.54 -33.84
N VAL A 536 -10.39 10.53 -32.84
CA VAL A 536 -9.54 11.68 -32.46
C VAL A 536 -8.37 11.85 -33.43
N CYS A 537 -7.59 10.80 -33.68
CA CYS A 537 -6.32 10.89 -34.41
C CYS A 537 -6.14 9.80 -35.46
N GLY A 538 -7.16 8.97 -35.75
CA GLY A 538 -7.10 7.86 -36.69
C GLY A 538 -6.48 6.60 -36.09
N THR A 539 -6.41 5.52 -36.88
CA THR A 539 -6.10 4.16 -36.41
C THR A 539 -4.80 4.07 -35.60
N ASN A 540 -3.76 4.75 -35.98
CA ASN A 540 -2.45 4.72 -35.31
C ASN A 540 -2.02 6.12 -34.85
N CYS A 541 -2.95 7.01 -34.66
CA CYS A 541 -2.65 8.42 -34.44
C CYS A 541 -1.71 9.02 -35.49
N ALA A 542 -1.78 8.51 -36.71
CA ALA A 542 -0.97 9.01 -37.83
C ALA A 542 -1.35 10.46 -38.25
N GLY A 543 -2.42 11.01 -37.62
CA GLY A 543 -2.83 12.39 -37.80
C GLY A 543 -3.48 12.72 -39.15
N LEU A 544 -3.79 11.72 -39.95
CA LEU A 544 -4.27 11.93 -41.33
C LEU A 544 -5.79 11.78 -41.46
N THR A 545 -6.45 11.09 -40.54
CA THR A 545 -7.87 10.73 -40.69
C THR A 545 -8.74 11.04 -39.46
N GLY A 546 -8.16 11.55 -38.38
CA GLY A 546 -8.90 11.91 -37.16
C GLY A 546 -9.51 13.32 -37.22
N SER A 547 -10.37 13.63 -36.26
CA SER A 547 -11.01 14.94 -36.12
C SER A 547 -10.02 16.07 -35.75
N ILE A 548 -8.86 15.72 -35.18
CA ILE A 548 -7.82 16.66 -34.77
C ILE A 548 -6.50 16.27 -35.45
N THR A 549 -5.98 17.18 -36.28
CA THR A 549 -4.72 17.00 -36.98
C THR A 549 -3.53 17.29 -36.07
N ASN A 550 -2.34 16.75 -36.43
CA ASN A 550 -1.11 17.03 -35.69
C ASN A 550 -0.75 18.52 -35.63
N ALA A 551 -1.09 19.31 -36.66
CA ALA A 551 -0.89 20.75 -36.68
C ALA A 551 -1.70 21.51 -35.62
N GLN A 552 -2.78 20.90 -35.12
CA GLN A 552 -3.62 21.48 -34.10
C GLN A 552 -3.20 21.10 -32.66
N VAL A 553 -2.29 20.13 -32.49
CA VAL A 553 -1.85 19.66 -31.16
C VAL A 553 -1.35 20.78 -30.26
N PRO A 554 -0.55 21.76 -30.74
CA PRO A 554 -0.04 22.83 -29.86
C PRO A 554 -1.11 23.62 -29.10
N GLN A 555 -2.32 23.75 -29.65
CA GLN A 555 -3.41 24.47 -28.97
C GLN A 555 -4.00 23.74 -27.74
N TYR A 556 -3.71 22.43 -27.59
CA TYR A 556 -4.13 21.60 -26.46
C TYR A 556 -3.06 21.46 -25.39
N LEU A 557 -1.91 22.09 -25.60
CA LEU A 557 -0.77 22.06 -24.70
C LEU A 557 -0.49 23.48 -24.17
N MET A 558 -0.05 23.58 -22.92
CA MET A 558 0.35 24.83 -22.31
C MET A 558 1.71 24.64 -21.60
N PRO A 559 2.55 25.68 -21.52
CA PRO A 559 3.80 25.57 -20.79
C PRO A 559 3.56 25.49 -19.29
N MET A 560 4.37 24.69 -18.59
CA MET A 560 4.49 24.71 -17.14
C MET A 560 5.31 25.94 -16.71
N THR A 561 5.07 26.43 -15.50
CA THR A 561 5.96 27.44 -14.89
C THR A 561 7.37 26.89 -14.77
N VAL A 562 8.34 27.60 -15.34
CA VAL A 562 9.75 27.17 -15.37
C VAL A 562 10.28 26.93 -13.95
N GLY A 563 11.04 25.84 -13.78
CA GLY A 563 11.63 25.46 -12.51
C GLY A 563 10.67 24.88 -11.47
N ASN A 564 9.41 24.64 -11.85
CA ASN A 564 8.38 24.17 -10.90
C ASN A 564 8.40 22.66 -10.64
N PHE A 565 8.94 21.86 -11.57
CA PHE A 565 9.06 20.43 -11.41
C PHE A 565 10.33 20.05 -10.64
N GLY A 566 10.23 19.05 -9.76
CA GLY A 566 11.37 18.46 -9.04
C GLY A 566 11.99 19.35 -7.95
N HIS A 567 11.29 20.39 -7.48
CA HIS A 567 11.82 21.35 -6.51
C HIS A 567 12.21 20.75 -5.13
N LEU A 568 11.78 19.52 -4.81
CA LEU A 568 12.19 18.77 -3.62
C LEU A 568 13.30 17.76 -3.90
N ALA A 569 13.64 17.51 -5.17
CA ALA A 569 14.70 16.61 -5.52
C ALA A 569 16.06 17.16 -5.10
N SER A 570 16.96 16.29 -4.66
CA SER A 570 18.35 16.64 -4.42
C SER A 570 19.16 16.39 -5.68
N GLY A 571 19.99 17.38 -6.09
CA GLY A 571 20.84 17.26 -7.26
C GLY A 571 20.21 17.83 -8.54
N ASP A 572 20.95 17.69 -9.64
CA ASP A 572 20.51 18.08 -10.97
C ASP A 572 19.64 16.97 -11.58
N ILE A 573 18.40 17.30 -11.94
CA ILE A 573 17.45 16.38 -12.59
C ILE A 573 17.33 16.66 -14.10
N GLY A 574 18.10 17.62 -14.64
CA GLY A 574 18.03 18.07 -16.02
C GLY A 574 16.92 19.10 -16.21
N TYR A 575 15.90 18.78 -17.03
CA TYR A 575 14.81 19.73 -17.26
C TYR A 575 13.85 19.77 -16.05
N THR A 576 13.44 20.99 -15.68
CA THR A 576 12.55 21.29 -14.54
C THR A 576 11.19 21.85 -14.97
N SER A 577 10.90 21.83 -16.27
CA SER A 577 9.63 22.25 -16.84
C SER A 577 9.35 21.51 -18.15
N PHE A 578 8.08 21.27 -18.44
CA PHE A 578 7.61 20.63 -19.67
C PHE A 578 6.15 20.99 -19.93
N VAL A 579 5.68 20.78 -21.16
CA VAL A 579 4.29 21.10 -21.52
C VAL A 579 3.30 20.28 -20.72
N MET A 580 2.17 20.89 -20.42
CA MET A 580 1.02 20.29 -19.74
C MET A 580 -0.18 20.28 -20.69
N PRO A 581 -1.07 19.29 -20.59
CA PRO A 581 -2.30 19.27 -21.37
C PRO A 581 -3.33 20.25 -20.81
N ASP A 582 -4.07 20.91 -21.69
CA ASP A 582 -5.34 21.56 -21.34
C ASP A 582 -6.44 20.49 -21.36
N PHE A 583 -6.63 19.82 -20.22
CA PHE A 583 -7.55 18.71 -20.11
C PHE A 583 -8.98 19.08 -20.52
N GLN A 584 -9.45 20.30 -20.20
CA GLN A 584 -10.82 20.70 -20.54
C GLN A 584 -10.99 20.87 -22.05
N LYS A 585 -10.03 21.52 -22.72
CA LYS A 585 -10.05 21.64 -24.18
C LYS A 585 -10.01 20.27 -24.86
N ILE A 586 -9.18 19.36 -24.36
CA ILE A 586 -9.10 18.01 -24.93
C ILE A 586 -10.45 17.29 -24.76
N ILE A 587 -11.03 17.30 -23.56
CA ILE A 587 -12.33 16.66 -23.27
C ILE A 587 -13.42 17.19 -24.20
N ASP A 588 -13.50 18.52 -24.35
CA ASP A 588 -14.52 19.18 -25.17
C ASP A 588 -14.32 18.90 -26.66
N ALA A 589 -13.08 19.03 -27.15
CA ALA A 589 -12.76 18.85 -28.57
C ALA A 589 -12.86 17.39 -29.03
N THR A 590 -12.65 16.42 -28.14
CA THR A 590 -12.64 15.00 -28.46
C THR A 590 -13.94 14.27 -28.12
N ASN A 591 -14.92 14.99 -27.59
CA ASN A 591 -16.19 14.41 -27.10
C ASN A 591 -15.98 13.23 -26.13
N TYR A 592 -14.93 13.31 -25.31
CA TYR A 592 -14.46 12.25 -24.41
C TYR A 592 -15.58 11.68 -23.53
N ASN A 593 -16.44 12.55 -22.97
CA ASN A 593 -17.50 12.13 -22.06
C ASN A 593 -18.46 11.11 -22.71
N GLN A 594 -18.78 11.29 -23.99
CA GLN A 594 -19.64 10.34 -24.71
C GLN A 594 -18.96 8.98 -24.86
N PHE A 595 -17.67 8.94 -25.19
CA PHE A 595 -16.91 7.68 -25.30
C PHE A 595 -16.76 6.98 -23.96
N ARG A 596 -16.53 7.74 -22.88
CA ARG A 596 -16.47 7.22 -21.52
C ARG A 596 -17.79 6.58 -21.09
N ASP A 597 -18.92 7.30 -21.28
CA ASP A 597 -20.23 6.87 -20.80
C ASP A 597 -20.77 5.68 -21.60
N ASN A 598 -20.39 5.56 -22.86
CA ASN A 598 -20.77 4.47 -23.75
C ASN A 598 -19.70 3.38 -23.89
N ALA A 599 -18.67 3.38 -23.01
CA ALA A 599 -17.63 2.37 -23.07
C ALA A 599 -18.21 0.96 -22.85
N PRO A 600 -18.04 0.03 -23.79
CA PRO A 600 -18.53 -1.34 -23.64
C PRO A 600 -17.75 -2.09 -22.58
N GLU A 601 -18.36 -3.12 -21.99
CA GLU A 601 -17.65 -4.02 -21.09
C GLU A 601 -16.56 -4.76 -21.87
N ALA A 602 -15.32 -4.65 -21.40
CA ALA A 602 -14.15 -5.30 -21.98
C ALA A 602 -13.94 -6.66 -21.32
N ARG A 603 -13.82 -7.70 -22.16
CA ARG A 603 -13.52 -9.06 -21.74
C ARG A 603 -12.21 -9.60 -22.36
N GLY A 604 -11.64 -8.84 -23.29
CA GLY A 604 -10.39 -9.17 -23.97
C GLY A 604 -9.15 -8.87 -23.15
N ALA A 605 -7.99 -9.23 -23.68
CA ALA A 605 -6.72 -9.34 -22.97
C ALA A 605 -6.17 -8.05 -22.34
N VAL A 606 -6.49 -6.86 -22.86
CA VAL A 606 -5.83 -5.63 -22.40
C VAL A 606 -6.38 -5.14 -21.06
N THR A 607 -7.71 -5.02 -20.95
CA THR A 607 -8.40 -4.52 -19.77
C THR A 607 -9.34 -5.55 -19.15
N GLY A 608 -9.89 -6.44 -19.98
CA GLY A 608 -10.91 -7.41 -19.58
C GLY A 608 -10.37 -8.71 -18.99
N GLY A 609 -9.12 -9.08 -19.28
CA GLY A 609 -8.55 -10.36 -18.82
C GLY A 609 -8.44 -10.51 -17.30
N ALA A 610 -8.32 -9.39 -16.57
CA ALA A 610 -8.33 -9.38 -15.10
C ALA A 610 -9.74 -9.20 -14.50
N THR A 611 -10.80 -9.38 -15.30
CA THR A 611 -12.19 -9.29 -14.85
C THR A 611 -12.74 -10.64 -14.42
N GLY A 612 -13.82 -10.64 -13.66
CA GLY A 612 -14.50 -11.85 -13.23
C GLY A 612 -15.16 -11.72 -11.88
N ASP A 613 -15.65 -12.85 -11.40
CA ASP A 613 -16.37 -12.99 -10.15
C ASP A 613 -15.71 -14.05 -9.27
N VAL A 614 -15.57 -13.74 -7.98
CA VAL A 614 -15.10 -14.70 -6.97
C VAL A 614 -16.14 -14.76 -5.85
N ASP A 615 -16.75 -15.93 -5.61
CA ASP A 615 -17.68 -16.20 -4.51
C ASP A 615 -17.08 -17.23 -3.57
N GLU A 616 -16.72 -16.82 -2.38
CA GLU A 616 -16.16 -17.67 -1.33
C GLU A 616 -17.15 -17.81 -0.19
N LYS A 617 -17.43 -19.05 0.19
CA LYS A 617 -18.24 -19.41 1.35
C LYS A 617 -17.39 -20.23 2.30
N VAL A 618 -17.32 -19.79 3.53
CA VAL A 618 -16.53 -20.41 4.58
C VAL A 618 -17.45 -20.84 5.71
N PHE A 619 -17.37 -22.09 6.08
CA PHE A 619 -17.95 -22.62 7.30
C PHE A 619 -16.82 -22.92 8.27
N GLY A 620 -16.87 -22.32 9.46
CA GLY A 620 -15.92 -22.51 10.55
C GLY A 620 -16.59 -23.09 11.77
N ALA A 621 -15.89 -23.97 12.48
CA ALA A 621 -16.27 -24.41 13.82
C ALA A 621 -15.01 -24.53 14.67
N TYR A 622 -15.10 -24.26 15.96
CA TYR A 622 -13.95 -24.39 16.85
C TYR A 622 -14.35 -24.89 18.23
N PHE A 623 -13.34 -25.46 18.88
CA PHE A 623 -13.33 -25.83 20.27
C PHE A 623 -12.08 -25.26 20.93
N GLU A 624 -12.21 -24.64 22.11
CA GLU A 624 -11.13 -23.99 22.83
C GLU A 624 -11.31 -24.22 24.33
N ILE A 625 -10.21 -24.53 25.01
CA ILE A 625 -10.15 -24.64 26.48
C ILE A 625 -9.22 -23.54 26.96
N ASN A 626 -9.66 -22.80 27.97
CA ASN A 626 -8.85 -21.86 28.73
C ASN A 626 -8.75 -22.35 30.18
N GLY A 627 -7.55 -22.46 30.69
CA GLY A 627 -7.29 -22.93 32.03
C GLY A 627 -6.29 -22.04 32.75
N ARG A 628 -6.54 -21.75 34.01
CA ARG A 628 -5.60 -21.13 34.93
C ARG A 628 -5.28 -22.08 36.06
N THR A 629 -4.01 -22.35 36.26
CA THR A 629 -3.50 -23.25 37.28
C THR A 629 -2.21 -22.67 37.86
N THR A 630 -1.54 -23.42 38.75
CA THR A 630 -0.25 -23.01 39.30
C THR A 630 0.85 -23.97 38.86
N PHE A 631 1.97 -23.42 38.44
CA PHE A 631 3.20 -24.17 38.15
C PHE A 631 4.35 -23.58 38.96
N LEU A 632 5.04 -24.42 39.75
CA LEU A 632 6.08 -24.00 40.69
C LEU A 632 5.62 -22.87 41.65
N GLY A 633 4.35 -22.96 42.11
CA GLY A 633 3.74 -21.95 43.01
C GLY A 633 3.43 -20.61 42.37
N ARG A 634 3.37 -20.53 41.03
CA ARG A 634 3.12 -19.34 40.22
C ARG A 634 2.05 -19.59 39.19
N ASP A 635 1.31 -18.54 38.83
CA ASP A 635 0.18 -18.65 37.88
C ASP A 635 0.64 -19.10 36.51
N LEU A 636 -0.06 -20.07 35.98
CA LEU A 636 0.11 -20.62 34.62
C LEU A 636 -1.24 -20.54 33.92
N ASP A 637 -1.34 -19.71 32.89
CA ASP A 637 -2.49 -19.60 32.01
C ASP A 637 -2.25 -20.43 30.73
N VAL A 638 -3.23 -21.25 30.34
CA VAL A 638 -3.16 -22.12 29.16
C VAL A 638 -4.41 -21.91 28.30
N ASN A 639 -4.21 -21.66 27.01
CA ASN A 639 -5.27 -21.68 25.99
C ASN A 639 -4.90 -22.74 24.96
N ALA A 640 -5.79 -23.69 24.72
CA ALA A 640 -5.58 -24.76 23.75
C ALA A 640 -6.88 -25.04 22.99
N GLY A 641 -6.78 -25.26 21.68
CA GLY A 641 -7.97 -25.57 20.91
C GLY A 641 -7.66 -25.87 19.45
N MET A 642 -8.73 -26.11 18.70
CA MET A 642 -8.66 -26.40 17.28
C MET A 642 -9.84 -25.76 16.55
N ARG A 643 -9.55 -25.14 15.41
CA ARG A 643 -10.52 -24.60 14.47
C ARG A 643 -10.55 -25.45 13.21
N TYR A 644 -11.74 -25.84 12.77
CA TYR A 644 -12.02 -26.40 11.47
C TYR A 644 -12.55 -25.32 10.54
N ALA A 645 -12.03 -25.23 9.32
CA ALA A 645 -12.49 -24.30 8.31
C ALA A 645 -12.68 -25.02 6.96
N ARG A 646 -13.88 -24.98 6.42
CA ARG A 646 -14.23 -25.48 5.10
C ARG A 646 -14.55 -24.33 4.17
N THR A 647 -13.77 -24.19 3.10
CA THR A 647 -13.95 -23.16 2.08
C THR A 647 -14.50 -23.78 0.80
N LYS A 648 -15.59 -23.19 0.29
CA LYS A 648 -16.09 -23.42 -1.07
C LYS A 648 -15.88 -22.17 -1.87
N GLN A 649 -15.16 -22.28 -2.97
CA GLN A 649 -14.79 -21.18 -3.83
C GLN A 649 -15.31 -21.41 -5.25
N ASN A 650 -16.00 -20.43 -5.82
CA ASN A 650 -16.43 -20.40 -7.19
C ASN A 650 -15.80 -19.17 -7.86
N VAL A 651 -15.06 -19.38 -8.94
CA VAL A 651 -14.39 -18.35 -9.71
C VAL A 651 -14.92 -18.39 -11.13
N VAL A 652 -15.35 -17.22 -11.63
CA VAL A 652 -15.84 -17.05 -13.00
C VAL A 652 -15.03 -15.95 -13.66
N GLY A 653 -14.48 -16.20 -14.82
CA GLY A 653 -13.74 -15.17 -15.58
C GLY A 653 -13.65 -15.49 -17.06
N PRO A 654 -13.31 -14.47 -17.87
CA PRO A 654 -13.23 -14.64 -19.31
C PRO A 654 -12.05 -15.50 -19.73
N SER A 655 -12.27 -16.36 -20.70
CA SER A 655 -11.23 -17.08 -21.42
C SER A 655 -11.68 -17.26 -22.86
N GLN A 656 -10.72 -17.35 -23.77
CA GLN A 656 -11.04 -17.60 -25.18
C GLN A 656 -11.12 -19.09 -25.47
N VAL A 657 -12.17 -19.47 -26.19
CA VAL A 657 -12.28 -20.82 -26.77
C VAL A 657 -12.57 -20.64 -28.27
N GLY A 658 -11.62 -20.98 -29.12
CA GLY A 658 -11.70 -20.70 -30.56
C GLY A 658 -11.68 -19.19 -30.83
N THR A 659 -12.74 -18.67 -31.44
CA THR A 659 -12.88 -17.23 -31.77
C THR A 659 -13.75 -16.46 -30.75
N GLU A 660 -14.34 -17.15 -29.78
CA GLU A 660 -15.26 -16.57 -28.81
C GLU A 660 -14.61 -16.41 -27.44
N ILE A 661 -15.03 -15.39 -26.70
CA ILE A 661 -14.69 -15.20 -25.28
C ILE A 661 -15.87 -15.69 -24.46
N ILE A 662 -15.67 -16.76 -23.69
CA ILE A 662 -16.65 -17.37 -22.80
C ILE A 662 -16.20 -17.23 -21.34
N ASP A 663 -17.16 -17.39 -20.42
CA ASP A 663 -16.85 -17.49 -19.01
C ASP A 663 -16.41 -18.91 -18.64
N ILE A 664 -15.21 -19.05 -18.10
CA ILE A 664 -14.78 -20.28 -17.45
C ILE A 664 -15.17 -20.22 -15.97
N VAL A 665 -15.74 -21.33 -15.51
CA VAL A 665 -16.11 -21.52 -14.10
C VAL A 665 -15.14 -22.51 -13.48
N ALA A 666 -14.39 -22.07 -12.47
CA ALA A 666 -13.53 -22.91 -11.66
C ALA A 666 -14.10 -23.04 -10.24
N ASN A 667 -14.35 -24.26 -9.83
CA ASN A 667 -14.83 -24.57 -8.48
C ASN A 667 -13.74 -25.27 -7.69
N SER A 668 -13.51 -24.84 -6.46
CA SER A 668 -12.63 -25.52 -5.51
C SER A 668 -13.28 -25.66 -4.14
N THR A 669 -12.97 -26.73 -3.44
CA THR A 669 -13.37 -26.95 -2.04
C THR A 669 -12.17 -27.50 -1.30
N TYR A 670 -11.87 -26.92 -0.15
CA TYR A 670 -10.78 -27.40 0.71
C TYR A 670 -11.13 -27.21 2.18
N GLU A 671 -10.50 -28.03 3.01
CA GLU A 671 -10.73 -28.13 4.44
C GLU A 671 -9.40 -28.00 5.17
N ASN A 672 -9.40 -27.29 6.31
CA ASN A 672 -8.20 -27.09 7.10
C ASN A 672 -8.52 -27.24 8.59
N PHE A 673 -7.62 -27.95 9.29
CA PHE A 673 -7.60 -28.05 10.74
C PHE A 673 -6.47 -27.17 11.27
N LEU A 674 -6.81 -26.25 12.17
CA LEU A 674 -5.94 -25.19 12.64
C LEU A 674 -5.82 -25.28 14.18
N PRO A 675 -4.93 -26.14 14.69
CA PRO A 675 -4.65 -26.23 16.13
C PRO A 675 -3.94 -24.99 16.62
N ALA A 676 -4.18 -24.60 17.87
CA ALA A 676 -3.52 -23.52 18.58
C ALA A 676 -3.29 -23.88 20.05
N LEU A 677 -2.12 -23.53 20.55
CA LEU A 677 -1.72 -23.63 21.95
C LEU A 677 -1.00 -22.35 22.35
N ASN A 678 -1.45 -21.71 23.43
CA ASN A 678 -0.81 -20.57 24.04
C ASN A 678 -0.63 -20.84 25.52
N VAL A 679 0.52 -20.54 26.06
CA VAL A 679 0.87 -20.74 27.47
C VAL A 679 1.55 -19.48 27.99
N THR A 680 1.10 -18.97 29.12
CA THR A 680 1.70 -17.83 29.82
C THR A 680 1.97 -18.23 31.25
N TRP A 681 3.24 -18.15 31.67
CA TRP A 681 3.67 -18.43 33.01
C TRP A 681 4.17 -17.15 33.68
N SER A 682 3.54 -16.77 34.78
CA SER A 682 3.95 -15.65 35.65
C SER A 682 5.11 -16.07 36.53
N ALA A 683 6.35 -16.17 35.94
CA ALA A 683 7.54 -16.67 36.62
C ALA A 683 7.91 -15.86 37.87
N MET A 684 7.60 -14.54 37.86
CA MET A 684 7.66 -13.61 38.97
C MET A 684 6.46 -12.66 38.88
N ASP A 685 6.18 -11.85 39.91
CA ASP A 685 5.08 -10.91 39.93
C ASP A 685 5.12 -9.91 38.77
N ASN A 686 6.31 -9.66 38.26
CA ASN A 686 6.61 -8.72 37.19
C ASN A 686 7.25 -9.36 35.95
N LEU A 687 7.41 -10.69 35.90
CA LEU A 687 7.97 -11.42 34.76
C LEU A 687 6.98 -12.47 34.23
N LYS A 688 6.56 -12.30 33.00
CA LYS A 688 5.77 -13.29 32.27
C LYS A 688 6.60 -13.95 31.17
N LEU A 689 6.56 -15.26 31.11
CA LEU A 689 7.12 -16.08 30.03
C LEU A 689 5.98 -16.63 29.19
N ARG A 690 6.09 -16.51 27.86
CA ARG A 690 5.03 -16.93 26.93
C ARG A 690 5.55 -17.91 25.92
N PHE A 691 4.72 -18.88 25.58
CA PHE A 691 4.94 -19.81 24.48
C PHE A 691 3.66 -19.93 23.66
N SER A 692 3.79 -19.95 22.33
CA SER A 692 2.68 -20.21 21.42
C SER A 692 3.12 -21.16 20.30
N ALA A 693 2.25 -22.10 19.96
CA ALA A 693 2.37 -22.95 18.78
C ALA A 693 1.02 -23.01 18.07
N SER A 694 0.99 -22.73 16.76
CA SER A 694 -0.26 -22.70 16.02
C SER A 694 -0.07 -23.03 14.55
N LYS A 695 -1.14 -23.57 13.94
CA LYS A 695 -1.26 -23.65 12.49
C LYS A 695 -2.28 -22.62 12.00
N THR A 696 -1.90 -21.82 11.01
CA THR A 696 -2.76 -20.78 10.46
C THR A 696 -2.83 -20.87 8.94
N MET A 697 -3.84 -20.27 8.32
CA MET A 697 -4.02 -20.29 6.88
C MET A 697 -4.35 -18.90 6.33
N THR A 698 -4.02 -18.68 5.04
CA THR A 698 -4.52 -17.55 4.24
C THR A 698 -4.88 -18.05 2.84
N ARG A 699 -5.96 -17.50 2.28
CA ARG A 699 -6.41 -17.84 0.92
C ARG A 699 -5.62 -17.05 -0.12
N PRO A 700 -5.43 -17.60 -1.35
CA PRO A 700 -4.80 -16.86 -2.44
C PRO A 700 -5.54 -15.56 -2.75
N GLU A 701 -4.83 -14.58 -3.26
CA GLU A 701 -5.43 -13.31 -3.71
C GLU A 701 -6.50 -13.55 -4.78
N ALA A 702 -7.61 -12.81 -4.68
CA ALA A 702 -8.74 -12.98 -5.58
C ALA A 702 -8.36 -12.71 -7.05
N GLY A 703 -7.49 -11.72 -7.30
CA GLY A 703 -6.99 -11.42 -8.64
C GLY A 703 -6.10 -12.52 -9.22
N ASN A 704 -5.37 -13.22 -8.38
CA ASN A 704 -4.44 -14.28 -8.81
C ASN A 704 -5.15 -15.56 -9.26
N ILE A 705 -6.40 -15.75 -8.88
CA ILE A 705 -7.19 -16.95 -9.23
C ILE A 705 -8.15 -16.71 -10.40
N LEU A 706 -8.27 -15.49 -10.91
CA LEU A 706 -9.07 -15.21 -12.11
C LEU A 706 -8.40 -15.85 -13.34
N PRO A 707 -9.13 -16.55 -14.21
CA PRO A 707 -8.52 -17.34 -15.29
C PRO A 707 -7.98 -16.52 -16.46
N GLY A 708 -8.27 -15.22 -16.53
CA GLY A 708 -7.96 -14.38 -17.69
C GLY A 708 -6.47 -14.07 -17.85
N VAL A 709 -6.10 -13.63 -19.05
CA VAL A 709 -4.77 -13.16 -19.42
C VAL A 709 -4.83 -11.69 -19.81
N THR A 710 -3.89 -10.89 -19.35
CA THR A 710 -3.80 -9.46 -19.66
C THR A 710 -2.43 -9.08 -20.23
N PHE A 711 -2.44 -8.13 -21.14
CA PHE A 711 -1.25 -7.44 -21.64
C PHE A 711 -1.30 -5.98 -21.22
N SER A 712 -0.52 -5.61 -20.23
CA SER A 712 -0.40 -4.21 -19.78
C SER A 712 0.72 -3.46 -20.49
N ASP A 713 1.73 -4.19 -20.99
CA ASP A 713 2.87 -3.62 -21.68
C ASP A 713 2.51 -3.33 -23.16
N PRO A 714 2.68 -2.08 -23.65
CA PRO A 714 2.47 -1.74 -25.05
C PRO A 714 3.35 -2.52 -26.04
N SER A 715 4.46 -3.08 -25.58
CA SER A 715 5.32 -3.92 -26.42
C SER A 715 4.79 -5.33 -26.64
N ALA A 716 3.76 -5.73 -25.91
CA ALA A 716 3.24 -7.10 -25.89
C ALA A 716 4.32 -8.18 -25.67
N LEU A 717 5.32 -7.85 -24.86
CA LEU A 717 6.40 -8.76 -24.51
C LEU A 717 6.06 -9.59 -23.28
N GLU A 718 5.34 -8.96 -22.36
CA GLU A 718 4.93 -9.54 -21.10
C GLU A 718 3.40 -9.61 -21.01
N ALA A 719 2.91 -10.75 -20.54
CA ALA A 719 1.52 -10.96 -20.19
C ALA A 719 1.39 -11.37 -18.72
N THR A 720 0.30 -11.00 -18.09
CA THR A 720 -0.06 -11.48 -16.75
C THR A 720 -1.25 -12.41 -16.85
N ALA A 721 -1.17 -13.60 -16.25
CA ALA A 721 -2.24 -14.58 -16.22
C ALA A 721 -2.54 -15.01 -14.78
N GLY A 722 -3.79 -15.23 -14.45
CA GLY A 722 -4.15 -15.83 -13.16
C GLY A 722 -4.03 -17.35 -13.14
N ASN A 723 -4.22 -17.94 -11.95
CA ASN A 723 -4.16 -19.40 -11.74
C ASN A 723 -5.25 -19.87 -10.78
N PRO A 724 -6.39 -20.34 -11.29
CA PRO A 724 -7.48 -20.86 -10.47
C PRO A 724 -7.12 -22.08 -9.60
N SER A 725 -6.01 -22.76 -9.90
CA SER A 725 -5.56 -23.96 -9.19
C SER A 725 -4.69 -23.65 -7.97
N LEU A 726 -4.51 -22.39 -7.62
CA LEU A 726 -3.74 -22.00 -6.44
C LEU A 726 -4.34 -22.58 -5.16
N LYS A 727 -3.47 -23.17 -4.34
CA LYS A 727 -3.82 -23.71 -3.01
C LYS A 727 -3.69 -22.59 -1.96
N PRO A 728 -4.42 -22.68 -0.82
CA PRO A 728 -4.22 -21.79 0.30
C PRO A 728 -2.80 -21.92 0.87
N PHE A 729 -2.32 -20.83 1.43
CA PHE A 729 -1.10 -20.81 2.24
C PHE A 729 -1.39 -21.42 3.61
N LEU A 730 -0.49 -22.25 4.10
CA LEU A 730 -0.51 -22.78 5.46
C LEU A 730 0.77 -22.36 6.17
N SER A 731 0.68 -22.01 7.45
CA SER A 731 1.86 -21.66 8.23
C SER A 731 1.85 -22.39 9.58
N ASP A 732 2.94 -23.10 9.86
CA ASP A 732 3.24 -23.58 11.19
C ASP A 732 4.06 -22.50 11.92
N ASN A 733 3.54 -22.04 13.07
CA ASN A 733 4.07 -20.92 13.81
C ASN A 733 4.50 -21.35 15.20
N ILE A 734 5.63 -20.85 15.65
CA ILE A 734 6.12 -20.99 17.02
C ILE A 734 6.61 -19.64 17.50
N ASP A 735 6.14 -19.19 18.65
CA ASP A 735 6.55 -17.97 19.33
C ASP A 735 6.99 -18.31 20.77
N ILE A 736 8.08 -17.71 21.21
CA ILE A 736 8.57 -17.78 22.59
C ILE A 736 9.06 -16.41 23.04
N GLY A 737 8.70 -15.98 24.24
CA GLY A 737 9.10 -14.66 24.70
C GLY A 737 9.01 -14.49 26.19
N GLY A 738 9.60 -13.39 26.66
CA GLY A 738 9.55 -12.94 28.05
C GLY A 738 9.25 -11.44 28.10
N GLU A 739 8.46 -11.05 29.10
CA GLU A 739 8.02 -9.68 29.34
C GLU A 739 8.25 -9.35 30.82
N TYR A 740 9.09 -8.34 31.08
CA TYR A 740 9.36 -7.81 32.41
C TYR A 740 8.69 -6.46 32.58
N TYR A 741 7.78 -6.35 33.53
CA TYR A 741 6.98 -5.14 33.82
C TYR A 741 7.60 -4.35 34.96
N THR A 742 8.00 -3.10 34.70
CA THR A 742 8.64 -2.23 35.71
C THR A 742 7.65 -1.37 36.51
N GLY A 743 6.36 -1.54 36.22
CA GLY A 743 5.28 -0.77 36.84
C GLY A 743 4.81 0.40 35.97
N GLY A 744 3.54 0.83 36.19
CA GLY A 744 2.91 1.82 35.32
C GLY A 744 2.94 1.41 33.85
N ILE A 745 3.40 2.34 33.00
CA ILE A 745 3.54 2.07 31.54
C ILE A 745 4.75 1.24 31.20
N GLY A 746 5.68 1.03 32.16
CA GLY A 746 7.03 0.51 31.88
C GLY A 746 7.05 -1.00 31.70
N TYR A 747 7.62 -1.47 30.60
CA TYR A 747 7.96 -2.88 30.38
C TYR A 747 9.08 -3.06 29.37
N VAL A 748 9.77 -4.20 29.48
CA VAL A 748 10.74 -4.70 28.51
C VAL A 748 10.28 -6.07 28.03
N GLY A 749 10.18 -6.27 26.73
CA GLY A 749 9.78 -7.53 26.11
C GLY A 749 10.77 -8.00 25.05
N LEU A 750 10.98 -9.32 24.99
CA LEU A 750 11.75 -9.98 23.95
C LEU A 750 10.98 -11.20 23.47
N THR A 751 10.76 -11.30 22.17
CA THR A 751 10.04 -12.43 21.55
C THR A 751 10.83 -12.96 20.36
N GLY A 752 11.10 -14.28 20.36
CA GLY A 752 11.56 -15.01 19.19
C GLY A 752 10.38 -15.67 18.48
N PHE A 753 10.38 -15.65 17.15
CA PHE A 753 9.33 -16.30 16.36
C PHE A 753 9.88 -17.08 15.18
N GLN A 754 9.15 -18.11 14.79
CA GLN A 754 9.36 -18.85 13.54
C GLN A 754 8.02 -19.09 12.85
N LYS A 755 8.00 -18.87 11.54
CA LYS A 755 6.88 -19.19 10.64
C LYS A 755 7.40 -20.03 9.48
N ASN A 756 6.83 -21.22 9.27
CA ASN A 756 7.06 -22.05 8.08
C ASN A 756 5.82 -21.93 7.20
N VAL A 757 5.92 -21.18 6.11
CA VAL A 757 4.79 -20.91 5.21
C VAL A 757 4.90 -21.83 4.01
N GLU A 758 3.97 -22.77 3.89
CA GLU A 758 3.80 -23.67 2.75
C GLU A 758 2.83 -23.09 1.72
N GLY A 759 3.02 -23.47 0.45
CA GLY A 759 2.17 -23.02 -0.65
C GLY A 759 2.34 -21.54 -0.98
N PHE A 760 3.46 -20.93 -0.56
CA PHE A 760 3.73 -19.53 -0.83
C PHE A 760 3.59 -19.24 -2.32
N THR A 761 2.77 -18.24 -2.66
CA THR A 761 2.54 -17.87 -4.05
C THR A 761 3.52 -16.79 -4.45
N GLN A 762 4.20 -17.03 -5.53
CA GLN A 762 5.05 -16.05 -6.17
C GLN A 762 4.74 -16.01 -7.66
N ASN A 763 4.84 -14.82 -8.22
CA ASN A 763 4.77 -14.65 -9.65
C ASN A 763 6.02 -15.25 -10.29
N GLN A 764 5.80 -16.18 -11.20
CA GLN A 764 6.84 -16.79 -12.00
C GLN A 764 6.63 -16.38 -13.46
N ILE A 765 7.67 -15.88 -14.08
CA ILE A 765 7.69 -15.56 -15.50
C ILE A 765 8.16 -16.81 -16.24
N THR A 766 7.31 -17.30 -17.13
CA THR A 766 7.61 -18.44 -18.03
C THR A 766 7.40 -18.00 -19.45
N ALA A 767 8.26 -18.46 -20.36
CA ALA A 767 8.05 -18.26 -21.78
C ALA A 767 6.89 -19.13 -22.28
N ALA A 768 6.01 -18.54 -23.06
CA ALA A 768 4.92 -19.20 -23.77
C ALA A 768 4.84 -18.61 -25.18
N THR A 769 4.25 -19.29 -26.14
CA THR A 769 3.99 -18.69 -27.46
C THR A 769 2.71 -17.87 -27.40
N PHE A 770 2.61 -16.80 -28.21
CA PHE A 770 1.40 -15.98 -28.26
C PHE A 770 0.16 -16.83 -28.55
N GLY A 771 0.23 -17.76 -29.50
CA GLY A 771 -0.89 -18.66 -29.83
C GLY A 771 -1.32 -19.55 -28.68
N SER A 772 -0.40 -19.97 -27.79
CA SER A 772 -0.71 -20.81 -26.65
C SER A 772 -1.48 -20.07 -25.54
N LEU A 773 -1.53 -18.74 -25.58
CA LEU A 773 -2.28 -17.94 -24.62
C LEU A 773 -3.78 -17.90 -24.91
N ASN A 774 -4.20 -18.36 -26.06
CA ASN A 774 -5.61 -18.38 -26.49
C ASN A 774 -6.27 -17.00 -26.37
N ILE A 775 -5.63 -15.98 -26.95
CA ILE A 775 -6.09 -14.59 -26.93
C ILE A 775 -6.31 -14.13 -28.36
N PRO A 776 -7.47 -13.50 -28.69
CA PRO A 776 -7.66 -12.90 -29.99
C PRO A 776 -6.63 -11.82 -30.25
N PHE A 777 -5.89 -11.90 -31.35
CA PHE A 777 -4.98 -10.83 -31.74
C PHE A 777 -5.72 -9.48 -31.87
N SER A 778 -6.97 -9.50 -32.34
CA SER A 778 -7.83 -8.31 -32.46
C SER A 778 -8.26 -7.71 -31.12
N SER A 779 -8.12 -8.44 -30.01
CA SER A 779 -8.42 -7.91 -28.66
C SER A 779 -7.29 -7.08 -28.05
N LEU A 780 -6.12 -7.09 -28.67
CA LEU A 780 -4.97 -6.28 -28.28
C LEU A 780 -5.12 -4.83 -28.75
N GLN A 781 -4.47 -3.91 -28.04
CA GLN A 781 -4.34 -2.53 -28.50
C GLN A 781 -3.54 -2.47 -29.82
N SER A 782 -3.79 -1.45 -30.63
CA SER A 782 -3.08 -1.26 -31.91
C SER A 782 -1.55 -1.21 -31.74
N THR A 783 -1.06 -0.58 -30.66
CA THR A 783 0.38 -0.55 -30.32
C THR A 783 0.95 -1.94 -30.07
N GLN A 784 0.20 -2.80 -29.39
CA GLN A 784 0.59 -4.19 -29.10
C GLN A 784 0.54 -5.05 -30.35
N GLN A 785 -0.50 -4.89 -31.17
CA GLN A 785 -0.61 -5.58 -32.46
C GLN A 785 0.56 -5.22 -33.37
N ASN A 786 0.93 -3.94 -33.45
CA ASN A 786 2.06 -3.48 -34.22
C ASN A 786 3.38 -4.04 -33.68
N ALA A 787 3.58 -4.00 -32.36
CA ALA A 787 4.78 -4.53 -31.72
C ALA A 787 4.96 -6.04 -31.99
N LEU A 788 3.87 -6.81 -32.01
CA LEU A 788 3.92 -8.24 -32.38
C LEU A 788 4.23 -8.42 -33.86
N ARG A 789 3.60 -7.68 -34.78
CA ARG A 789 3.88 -7.75 -36.23
C ARG A 789 5.32 -7.36 -36.55
N ASP A 790 5.82 -6.29 -35.94
CA ASP A 790 7.19 -5.81 -36.09
C ASP A 790 8.20 -6.86 -35.62
N ARG A 791 7.92 -7.53 -34.49
CA ARG A 791 8.74 -8.67 -34.02
C ARG A 791 8.68 -9.84 -35.00
N ALA A 792 7.50 -10.23 -35.44
CA ALA A 792 7.34 -11.32 -36.42
C ALA A 792 8.13 -11.04 -37.69
N THR A 793 8.06 -9.82 -38.21
CA THR A 793 8.82 -9.40 -39.41
C THR A 793 10.33 -9.45 -39.17
N ARG A 794 10.81 -8.98 -38.02
CA ARG A 794 12.26 -8.98 -37.70
C ARG A 794 12.82 -10.37 -37.46
N THR A 795 12.05 -11.25 -36.84
CA THR A 795 12.53 -12.61 -36.49
C THR A 795 12.23 -13.65 -37.52
N GLY A 796 11.38 -13.35 -38.50
CA GLY A 796 10.90 -14.32 -39.49
C GLY A 796 9.98 -15.39 -38.89
N VAL A 797 9.41 -15.16 -37.70
CA VAL A 797 8.56 -16.11 -36.97
C VAL A 797 7.11 -15.66 -37.09
N ALA A 798 6.17 -16.59 -37.24
CA ALA A 798 4.74 -16.23 -37.21
C ALA A 798 4.33 -15.58 -35.87
N VAL A 799 3.32 -14.70 -35.89
CA VAL A 799 2.86 -14.01 -34.66
C VAL A 799 2.48 -15.00 -33.58
N GLU A 800 1.83 -16.10 -33.95
CA GLU A 800 1.38 -17.15 -33.05
C GLU A 800 2.53 -17.87 -32.34
N ASP A 801 3.70 -17.92 -32.97
CA ASP A 801 4.90 -18.61 -32.47
C ASP A 801 5.84 -17.65 -31.69
N LEU A 802 5.54 -16.35 -31.65
CA LEU A 802 6.37 -15.39 -30.95
C LEU A 802 6.40 -15.69 -29.42
N PRO A 803 7.59 -15.66 -28.80
CA PRO A 803 7.71 -15.85 -27.37
C PRO A 803 7.13 -14.67 -26.59
N ILE A 804 6.35 -14.99 -25.55
CA ILE A 804 5.76 -14.05 -24.61
C ILE A 804 6.18 -14.46 -23.19
N ASN A 805 6.64 -13.51 -22.41
CA ASN A 805 6.92 -13.70 -20.99
C ASN A 805 5.61 -13.66 -20.20
N VAL A 806 5.15 -14.81 -19.74
CA VAL A 806 3.89 -14.90 -18.97
C VAL A 806 4.19 -14.89 -17.48
N ASN A 807 3.81 -13.82 -16.83
CA ASN A 807 3.87 -13.66 -15.39
C ASN A 807 2.62 -14.31 -14.75
N ARG A 808 2.79 -15.45 -14.09
CA ARG A 808 1.71 -16.23 -13.49
C ARG A 808 2.02 -16.58 -12.05
N PRO A 809 1.07 -16.43 -11.11
CA PRO A 809 1.24 -16.88 -9.74
C PRO A 809 1.24 -18.42 -9.66
N VAL A 810 2.24 -18.97 -8.99
CA VAL A 810 2.39 -20.42 -8.73
C VAL A 810 2.67 -20.65 -7.24
N ASN A 811 2.21 -21.78 -6.71
CA ASN A 811 2.61 -22.16 -5.36
C ASN A 811 4.05 -22.70 -5.38
N LEU A 812 4.87 -22.17 -4.50
CA LEU A 812 6.24 -22.58 -4.29
C LEU A 812 6.38 -23.50 -3.07
N ASP A 813 7.59 -24.06 -2.90
CA ASP A 813 8.00 -24.72 -1.67
C ASP A 813 7.96 -23.77 -0.47
N ALA A 814 8.07 -24.35 0.74
CA ALA A 814 7.98 -23.61 1.98
C ALA A 814 9.03 -22.51 2.10
N ILE A 815 8.57 -21.34 2.56
CA ILE A 815 9.42 -20.23 3.00
C ILE A 815 9.43 -20.24 4.52
N ARG A 816 10.64 -20.15 5.08
CA ARG A 816 10.82 -20.04 6.53
C ARG A 816 11.23 -18.62 6.90
N LEU A 817 10.49 -18.04 7.83
CA LEU A 817 10.79 -16.76 8.47
C LEU A 817 11.13 -17.01 9.93
N ARG A 818 12.25 -16.46 10.40
CA ARG A 818 12.68 -16.45 11.80
C ARG A 818 13.00 -15.03 12.20
N GLY A 819 12.62 -14.63 13.39
CA GLY A 819 12.92 -13.29 13.83
C GLY A 819 12.92 -13.11 15.33
N LEU A 820 13.38 -11.93 15.73
CA LEU A 820 13.37 -11.43 17.09
C LEU A 820 12.65 -10.09 17.12
N GLU A 821 11.76 -9.89 18.07
CA GLU A 821 11.11 -8.63 18.38
C GLU A 821 11.50 -8.21 19.79
N ALA A 822 12.01 -6.99 19.93
CA ALA A 822 12.31 -6.38 21.22
C ALA A 822 11.45 -5.12 21.40
N THR A 823 10.96 -4.90 22.60
CA THR A 823 10.22 -3.70 22.96
C THR A 823 10.69 -3.20 24.31
N TRP A 824 10.84 -1.88 24.45
CA TRP A 824 11.17 -1.22 25.70
C TRP A 824 10.34 0.05 25.84
N VAL A 825 9.50 0.12 26.85
CA VAL A 825 8.74 1.30 27.24
C VAL A 825 9.18 1.69 28.64
N GLN A 826 9.60 2.95 28.82
CA GLN A 826 10.13 3.42 30.08
C GLN A 826 9.66 4.83 30.39
N PRO A 827 8.95 5.05 31.53
CA PRO A 827 8.78 6.39 32.09
C PRO A 827 10.11 6.88 32.67
N LEU A 828 10.43 8.15 32.43
CA LEU A 828 11.63 8.82 32.91
C LEU A 828 11.29 9.91 33.93
N ASP A 829 10.23 9.73 34.69
CA ASP A 829 9.77 10.68 35.72
C ASP A 829 10.83 11.01 36.78
N PHE A 830 11.79 10.09 36.96
CA PHE A 830 12.95 10.29 37.86
C PHE A 830 13.94 11.33 37.32
N LEU A 831 13.93 11.63 36.01
CA LEU A 831 14.71 12.70 35.39
C LEU A 831 13.87 13.97 35.26
N VAL A 832 12.74 13.85 34.58
CA VAL A 832 11.77 14.95 34.36
C VAL A 832 10.37 14.38 34.40
N LYS A 833 9.53 14.92 35.27
CA LYS A 833 8.13 14.49 35.43
C LYS A 833 7.40 14.58 34.09
N GLY A 834 6.81 13.48 33.63
CA GLY A 834 6.07 13.40 32.38
C GLY A 834 6.91 12.98 31.17
N LEU A 835 8.24 12.85 31.31
CA LEU A 835 9.11 12.36 30.26
C LEU A 835 9.05 10.82 30.18
N GLY A 836 9.18 10.28 28.98
CA GLY A 836 9.32 8.85 28.76
C GLY A 836 9.70 8.54 27.32
N PHE A 837 9.97 7.27 27.08
CA PHE A 837 10.23 6.77 25.73
C PHE A 837 9.61 5.39 25.50
N SER A 838 9.38 5.08 24.26
CA SER A 838 9.04 3.75 23.76
C SER A 838 9.95 3.42 22.59
N ALA A 839 10.53 2.25 22.60
CA ALA A 839 11.37 1.74 21.53
C ALA A 839 10.96 0.32 21.18
N ASN A 840 10.87 0.01 19.91
CA ASN A 840 10.74 -1.37 19.48
C ASN A 840 11.59 -1.64 18.25
N GLY A 841 12.04 -2.88 18.10
CA GLY A 841 12.84 -3.31 16.96
C GLY A 841 12.53 -4.75 16.59
N THR A 842 12.66 -5.05 15.32
CA THR A 842 12.43 -6.37 14.76
C THR A 842 13.55 -6.75 13.81
N TYR A 843 14.09 -7.94 13.98
CA TYR A 843 15.05 -8.58 13.09
C TYR A 843 14.39 -9.79 12.43
N ILE A 844 14.50 -9.93 11.10
CA ILE A 844 13.91 -11.05 10.35
C ILE A 844 14.94 -11.65 9.42
N LYS A 845 15.10 -12.97 9.50
CA LYS A 845 15.87 -13.78 8.55
C LYS A 845 14.92 -14.71 7.81
N GLN A 846 14.97 -14.66 6.50
CA GLN A 846 14.19 -15.57 5.66
C GLN A 846 15.06 -16.57 4.92
N SER A 847 14.52 -17.74 4.63
CA SER A 847 15.16 -18.80 3.87
C SER A 847 14.14 -19.58 3.05
N SER A 848 14.55 -20.00 1.85
CA SER A 848 13.77 -20.86 0.96
C SER A 848 14.70 -21.84 0.27
N ASN A 849 14.15 -22.97 -0.16
CA ASN A 849 14.85 -23.95 -1.01
C ASN A 849 14.56 -23.72 -2.49
N SER A 850 13.54 -22.94 -2.83
CA SER A 850 13.16 -22.66 -4.21
C SER A 850 14.16 -21.72 -4.88
N VAL A 851 14.64 -22.09 -6.06
CA VAL A 851 15.61 -21.33 -6.87
C VAL A 851 15.04 -21.19 -8.28
N VAL A 852 15.04 -19.97 -8.83
CA VAL A 852 14.69 -19.68 -10.23
C VAL A 852 15.84 -18.89 -10.84
N ASN A 853 16.35 -19.34 -11.99
CA ASN A 853 17.48 -18.74 -12.70
C ASN A 853 18.71 -18.50 -11.79
N GLY A 854 19.03 -19.47 -10.91
CA GLY A 854 20.14 -19.36 -9.97
C GLY A 854 19.87 -18.45 -8.78
N VAL A 855 18.71 -17.82 -8.70
CA VAL A 855 18.36 -16.86 -7.66
C VAL A 855 17.38 -17.51 -6.65
N LYS A 856 17.72 -17.49 -5.36
CA LYS A 856 16.82 -17.96 -4.30
C LYS A 856 15.57 -17.11 -4.27
N LEU A 857 14.41 -17.75 -4.29
CA LEU A 857 13.14 -17.09 -4.10
C LEU A 857 12.91 -16.81 -2.61
N ILE A 858 12.47 -15.60 -2.31
CA ILE A 858 12.19 -15.12 -0.96
C ILE A 858 10.85 -14.39 -0.94
N ALA A 859 10.24 -14.28 0.23
CA ALA A 859 9.06 -13.44 0.37
C ALA A 859 9.41 -11.98 0.10
N THR A 860 8.57 -11.31 -0.67
CA THR A 860 8.75 -9.89 -1.01
C THR A 860 8.30 -8.99 0.12
N GLY A 861 8.89 -7.80 0.23
CA GLY A 861 8.54 -6.81 1.23
C GLY A 861 9.03 -7.10 2.65
N VAL A 862 9.94 -8.07 2.87
CA VAL A 862 10.48 -8.43 4.18
C VAL A 862 11.76 -7.66 4.46
N PRO A 863 11.76 -6.65 5.35
CA PRO A 863 12.99 -5.99 5.78
C PRO A 863 13.79 -6.90 6.72
N LYS A 864 15.11 -6.82 6.66
CA LYS A 864 15.97 -7.53 7.62
C LYS A 864 15.89 -6.90 9.00
N TRP A 865 15.86 -5.58 9.06
CA TRP A 865 15.71 -4.79 10.27
C TRP A 865 14.57 -3.78 10.12
N SER A 866 13.84 -3.56 11.19
CA SER A 866 12.93 -2.42 11.34
C SER A 866 12.91 -2.00 12.80
N TYR A 867 12.79 -0.69 13.05
CA TYR A 867 12.64 -0.18 14.42
C TYR A 867 11.82 1.11 14.44
N ASN A 868 11.23 1.35 15.61
CA ASN A 868 10.49 2.54 15.93
C ASN A 868 10.97 3.07 17.27
N LEU A 869 11.27 4.37 17.32
CA LEU A 869 11.75 5.09 18.50
C LEU A 869 10.83 6.27 18.74
N GLN A 870 10.21 6.32 19.90
CA GLN A 870 9.34 7.41 20.31
C GLN A 870 9.83 8.02 21.62
N GLY A 871 10.16 9.30 21.64
CA GLY A 871 10.30 10.09 22.86
C GLY A 871 9.03 10.88 23.11
N PHE A 872 8.56 10.96 24.32
CA PHE A 872 7.37 11.75 24.67
C PHE A 872 7.53 12.50 25.98
N TYR A 873 6.85 13.64 26.06
CA TYR A 873 6.70 14.44 27.27
C TYR A 873 5.24 14.79 27.46
N GLU A 874 4.70 14.54 28.65
CA GLU A 874 3.32 14.87 28.99
C GLU A 874 3.21 15.36 30.44
N ASN A 875 3.05 16.66 30.60
CA ASN A 875 2.88 17.29 31.92
C ASN A 875 2.23 18.67 31.80
N GLY A 876 1.41 19.04 32.74
CA GLY A 876 0.85 20.39 32.85
C GLY A 876 -0.04 20.84 31.70
N GLY A 877 -0.66 19.88 31.00
CA GLY A 877 -1.48 20.15 29.81
C GLY A 877 -0.70 20.19 28.48
N LEU A 878 0.64 20.19 28.52
CA LEU A 878 1.49 20.07 27.36
C LEU A 878 1.78 18.58 27.09
N SER A 879 1.59 18.17 25.85
CA SER A 879 2.08 16.88 25.36
C SER A 879 2.91 17.09 24.10
N VAL A 880 4.05 16.44 24.02
CA VAL A 880 4.93 16.43 22.85
C VAL A 880 5.42 15.02 22.63
N SER A 881 5.40 14.55 21.40
CA SER A 881 6.05 13.27 21.01
C SER A 881 6.82 13.41 19.71
N LEU A 882 8.01 12.83 19.68
CA LEU A 882 8.85 12.71 18.52
C LEU A 882 8.96 11.21 18.19
N ASN A 883 8.64 10.85 16.97
CA ASN A 883 8.59 9.46 16.53
C ASN A 883 9.47 9.26 15.30
N TYR A 884 10.40 8.31 15.36
CA TYR A 884 11.26 7.92 14.26
C TYR A 884 11.05 6.46 13.90
N VAL A 885 10.61 6.19 12.67
CA VAL A 885 10.40 4.85 12.15
C VAL A 885 11.40 4.58 11.03
N TRP A 886 12.15 3.49 11.13
CA TRP A 886 13.10 3.07 10.11
C TRP A 886 12.86 1.64 9.67
N ASN A 887 12.98 1.39 8.36
CA ASN A 887 12.90 0.07 7.74
C ASN A 887 14.07 -0.11 6.77
N ASP A 888 14.66 -1.29 6.80
CA ASP A 888 15.74 -1.71 5.91
C ASP A 888 15.23 -1.94 4.48
N LYS A 889 16.16 -2.06 3.54
CA LYS A 889 15.90 -2.43 2.15
C LYS A 889 15.08 -3.73 2.06
N THR A 890 14.19 -3.80 1.05
CA THR A 890 13.41 -5.00 0.79
C THR A 890 13.41 -5.35 -0.68
N VAL A 891 13.28 -6.63 -1.00
CA VAL A 891 12.97 -7.09 -2.36
C VAL A 891 11.45 -6.94 -2.55
N THR A 892 11.02 -6.20 -3.58
CA THR A 892 9.59 -5.95 -3.86
C THR A 892 9.04 -6.82 -4.99
N SER A 893 9.91 -7.35 -5.86
CA SER A 893 9.54 -8.27 -6.93
C SER A 893 10.61 -9.34 -7.14
N GLY A 894 10.20 -10.51 -7.62
CA GLY A 894 11.11 -11.63 -7.92
C GLY A 894 12.05 -11.38 -9.11
N PRO A 895 12.90 -12.35 -9.46
CA PRO A 895 13.84 -12.26 -10.57
C PRO A 895 13.14 -12.23 -11.94
N ASN A 896 13.94 -12.02 -12.99
CA ASN A 896 13.52 -11.93 -14.40
C ASN A 896 12.67 -10.69 -14.71
N GLN A 897 13.09 -9.54 -14.18
CA GLN A 897 12.45 -8.26 -14.48
C GLN A 897 12.90 -7.76 -15.85
N ASN A 898 11.93 -7.40 -16.67
CA ASN A 898 12.13 -6.91 -18.05
C ASN A 898 13.01 -7.83 -18.95
N GLY A 899 12.96 -9.16 -18.71
CA GLY A 899 13.75 -10.14 -19.45
C GLY A 899 15.18 -10.35 -18.94
N ILE A 900 15.65 -9.56 -17.99
CA ILE A 900 16.94 -9.71 -17.34
C ILE A 900 16.81 -10.73 -16.21
N SER A 901 17.31 -11.95 -16.43
CA SER A 901 17.02 -13.15 -15.63
C SER A 901 17.33 -13.01 -14.15
N THR A 902 18.35 -12.23 -13.77
CA THR A 902 18.78 -12.03 -12.38
C THR A 902 18.20 -10.77 -11.74
N ALA A 903 17.64 -9.86 -12.54
CA ALA A 903 17.16 -8.57 -12.04
C ALA A 903 15.93 -8.72 -11.14
N ARG A 904 15.97 -8.02 -10.01
CA ARG A 904 14.88 -7.89 -9.02
C ARG A 904 14.57 -6.43 -8.79
N LEU A 905 13.34 -6.15 -8.33
CA LEU A 905 13.03 -4.83 -7.80
C LEU A 905 13.27 -4.80 -6.30
N GLY A 906 13.81 -3.69 -5.82
CA GLY A 906 14.07 -3.43 -4.42
C GLY A 906 13.43 -2.12 -3.96
N SER A 907 13.04 -2.03 -2.70
CA SER A 907 12.72 -0.77 -2.03
C SER A 907 13.90 -0.38 -1.17
N ASP A 908 14.30 0.87 -1.23
CA ASP A 908 15.39 1.38 -0.38
C ASP A 908 15.01 1.38 1.10
N ALA A 909 16.04 1.46 1.95
CA ALA A 909 15.85 1.73 3.35
C ALA A 909 15.25 3.13 3.53
N ARG A 910 14.29 3.25 4.45
CA ARG A 910 13.60 4.51 4.67
C ARG A 910 13.44 4.82 6.15
N GLY A 911 13.79 6.06 6.53
CA GLY A 911 13.64 6.61 7.87
C GLY A 911 12.72 7.83 7.88
N GLN A 912 11.61 7.78 8.61
CA GLN A 912 10.67 8.89 8.72
C GLN A 912 10.66 9.44 10.14
N LEU A 913 10.80 10.75 10.28
CA LEU A 913 10.72 11.49 11.54
C LEU A 913 9.43 12.30 11.57
N ASP A 914 8.62 12.11 12.61
CA ASP A 914 7.35 12.80 12.84
C ASP A 914 7.34 13.46 14.22
N LEU A 915 6.70 14.63 14.33
CA LEU A 915 6.49 15.36 15.58
C LEU A 915 4.99 15.53 15.80
N SER A 916 4.52 15.32 17.03
CA SER A 916 3.15 15.66 17.46
C SER A 916 3.22 16.47 18.75
N ALA A 917 2.52 17.59 18.80
CA ALA A 917 2.44 18.45 19.96
C ALA A 917 1.00 18.87 20.24
N GLY A 918 0.64 18.97 21.51
CA GLY A 918 -0.67 19.46 21.93
C GLY A 918 -0.60 20.21 23.24
N TYR A 919 -1.38 21.29 23.36
CA TYR A 919 -1.46 22.09 24.57
C TYR A 919 -2.92 22.29 24.98
N GLN A 920 -3.24 21.84 26.20
CA GLN A 920 -4.56 22.00 26.84
C GLN A 920 -4.73 23.45 27.29
N LEU A 921 -5.67 24.16 26.69
CA LEU A 921 -5.94 25.54 27.06
C LEU A 921 -6.71 25.60 28.42
N PRO A 922 -6.41 26.56 29.29
CA PRO A 922 -7.05 26.67 30.60
C PRO A 922 -8.50 27.17 30.54
N PHE A 923 -9.07 27.36 29.36
CA PHE A 923 -10.41 27.86 29.13
C PHE A 923 -11.44 26.71 29.02
N PHE A 924 -12.72 27.00 29.27
CA PHE A 924 -13.85 26.06 29.16
C PHE A 924 -13.61 24.76 29.94
N ASN A 925 -13.19 24.83 31.18
CA ASN A 925 -12.86 23.68 32.05
C ASN A 925 -11.82 22.74 31.40
N LYS A 926 -10.87 23.32 30.68
CA LYS A 926 -9.86 22.58 29.90
C LYS A 926 -10.44 21.70 28.79
N ALA A 927 -11.62 22.02 28.26
CA ALA A 927 -12.22 21.27 27.17
C ALA A 927 -11.51 21.51 25.82
N LEU A 928 -10.69 22.58 25.71
CA LEU A 928 -10.09 23.01 24.45
C LEU A 928 -8.59 22.69 24.40
N ARG A 929 -8.13 22.06 23.32
CA ARG A 929 -6.74 21.70 23.08
C ARG A 929 -6.27 22.19 21.71
N LEU A 930 -5.11 22.84 21.66
CA LEU A 930 -4.39 23.12 20.42
C LEU A 930 -3.57 21.89 20.03
N THR A 931 -3.50 21.58 18.73
CA THR A 931 -2.71 20.46 18.21
C THR A 931 -1.90 20.88 17.00
N VAL A 932 -0.66 20.38 16.91
CA VAL A 932 0.23 20.52 15.76
C VAL A 932 0.92 19.17 15.51
N ASP A 933 0.79 18.64 14.31
CA ASP A 933 1.50 17.44 13.86
C ASP A 933 2.34 17.78 12.64
N VAL A 934 3.60 17.34 12.61
CA VAL A 934 4.51 17.49 11.48
C VAL A 934 4.97 16.11 11.06
N LEU A 935 4.64 15.73 9.84
CA LEU A 935 4.95 14.41 9.28
C LEU A 935 6.05 14.50 8.25
N ASN A 936 6.93 13.50 8.24
CA ASN A 936 8.06 13.42 7.32
C ASN A 936 8.94 14.67 7.36
N ILE A 937 9.40 15.05 8.55
CA ILE A 937 10.23 16.26 8.78
C ILE A 937 11.51 16.22 7.93
N THR A 938 12.07 15.03 7.73
CA THR A 938 13.28 14.81 6.96
C THR A 938 13.08 14.87 5.44
N ASN A 939 11.84 15.03 4.97
CA ASN A 939 11.46 14.99 3.55
C ASN A 939 11.97 13.73 2.84
N GLU A 940 11.85 12.58 3.52
CA GLU A 940 12.34 11.30 2.99
C GLU A 940 11.52 10.85 1.78
N PRO A 941 12.14 10.59 0.61
CA PRO A 941 11.45 10.11 -0.56
C PRO A 941 11.04 8.64 -0.45
N ILE A 942 10.21 8.19 -1.40
CA ILE A 942 9.91 6.78 -1.63
C ILE A 942 10.71 6.35 -2.85
N ARG A 943 11.74 5.52 -2.64
CA ARG A 943 12.65 5.07 -3.68
C ARG A 943 12.62 3.56 -3.84
N THR A 944 12.59 3.12 -5.11
CA THR A 944 12.78 1.73 -5.51
C THR A 944 13.90 1.62 -6.54
N THR A 945 14.58 0.48 -6.56
CA THR A 945 15.75 0.22 -7.41
C THR A 945 15.51 -1.03 -8.26
N PHE A 946 16.21 -1.09 -9.40
CA PHE A 946 16.19 -2.20 -10.33
C PHE A 946 17.57 -2.88 -10.30
N ALA A 947 17.64 -4.12 -9.85
CA ALA A 947 18.86 -4.94 -9.73
C ALA A 947 19.95 -4.34 -8.82
N TYR A 948 20.35 -3.09 -9.02
CA TYR A 948 21.44 -2.40 -8.34
C TYR A 948 20.98 -1.09 -7.70
N ASP A 949 21.69 -0.65 -6.67
CA ASP A 949 21.34 0.58 -5.92
C ASP A 949 21.41 1.84 -6.79
N ASN A 950 22.29 1.88 -7.78
CA ASN A 950 22.44 2.99 -8.72
C ASN A 950 21.60 2.86 -10.00
N ALA A 951 20.67 1.91 -10.04
CA ALA A 951 19.67 1.79 -11.10
C ALA A 951 18.28 2.14 -10.55
N PRO A 952 17.90 3.41 -10.45
CA PRO A 952 16.63 3.82 -9.89
C PRO A 952 15.47 3.29 -10.73
N TYR A 953 14.57 2.54 -10.08
CA TYR A 953 13.29 2.16 -10.70
C TYR A 953 12.29 3.30 -10.57
N SER A 954 12.15 3.84 -9.36
CA SER A 954 11.33 5.04 -9.13
C SER A 954 11.78 5.82 -7.90
N ILE A 955 11.57 7.14 -7.90
CA ILE A 955 11.77 8.04 -6.77
C ILE A 955 10.62 9.03 -6.76
N PHE A 956 9.90 9.13 -5.64
CA PHE A 956 8.80 10.07 -5.45
C PHE A 956 8.99 10.88 -4.17
N TYR A 957 8.70 12.19 -4.24
CA TYR A 957 8.85 13.12 -3.13
C TYR A 957 7.47 13.53 -2.59
N PRO A 958 6.97 12.87 -1.53
CA PRO A 958 5.68 13.22 -0.93
C PRO A 958 5.71 14.53 -0.14
N GLY A 959 6.91 15.02 0.22
CA GLY A 959 7.10 16.23 0.99
C GLY A 959 6.85 16.09 2.48
N THR A 960 6.91 17.21 3.18
CA THR A 960 6.60 17.35 4.61
C THR A 960 5.20 17.91 4.76
N SER A 961 4.39 17.27 5.62
CA SER A 961 3.02 17.71 5.93
C SER A 961 2.94 18.29 7.34
N VAL A 962 2.24 19.41 7.49
CA VAL A 962 1.94 20.06 8.77
C VAL A 962 0.44 20.09 8.96
N LEU A 963 -0.04 19.56 10.09
CA LEU A 963 -1.44 19.65 10.50
C LEU A 963 -1.51 20.54 11.74
N GLY A 964 -2.38 21.52 11.73
CA GLY A 964 -2.60 22.41 12.86
C GLY A 964 -4.07 22.66 13.10
N GLY A 965 -4.47 22.75 14.34
CA GLY A 965 -5.87 23.00 14.66
C GLY A 965 -6.25 22.88 16.11
N ILE A 966 -7.54 22.76 16.32
CA ILE A 966 -8.17 22.73 17.66
C ILE A 966 -8.98 21.44 17.83
N ARG A 967 -9.04 20.98 19.07
CA ARG A 967 -9.90 19.92 19.53
C ARG A 967 -10.66 20.40 20.77
N ALA A 968 -11.95 20.12 20.82
CA ALA A 968 -12.78 20.39 21.99
C ALA A 968 -13.47 19.08 22.41
N SER A 969 -13.49 18.80 23.73
CA SER A 969 -14.17 17.64 24.31
C SER A 969 -14.97 18.10 25.54
N PHE A 970 -16.28 17.85 25.50
CA PHE A 970 -17.26 18.28 26.54
C PHE A 970 -17.94 17.08 27.18
#